data_a1298d14873691a31f263e8c53cb71e9
#
_entry.id   a1298d14873691a31f263e8c53cb71e9
#
_cell.length_a   1.000
_cell.length_b   1.000
_cell.length_c   1.000
_cell.angle_alpha   90.00
_cell.angle_beta   90.00
_cell.angle_gamma   90.00
#
_symmetry.space_group_name_H-M   'P 1'
#
loop_
_entity.id
_entity.type
_entity.pdbx_description
1 polymer ?
#
loop_
_entity_poly.entity_id
_entity_poly.type
_entity_poly.pdbx_seq_one_letter_code
_entity_poly.pdbx_strand_id
1 'polypeptide(L)'
;MVSAVNESVQRLASRTPRPEASIQADVYLLLTSADLGLDQEDVIMESPVDDGTRRRIDIEAGHLIIEVKKDLRRLDLAVAENQLAGYVLQRSQELGQGIVGVLTDGTTWKLYLLSGSTESLQHVSTLELSPTQPDGDTLLIWLESVLATRSQVAPTPTEIEKRLGSTSSAHLLDVAALTHLYEQNRTSTEIALKRQLWAKLLRTAFGTAFVDDDELFINHTLLVVTAEIIAHAAIGWNVAPGGGLSPLQLTSGSEFAESGIYGVVEADFFDWIVEVDGGSDLVSEMARRIAVFDWSQVHADVLKVLYESIIPASERQRMGEYYTPDWLANRIVEHAVTDPLNQRVIDPSCGSGTFVFHAVRAHLEASEAAGFNNGAAVASVTGHVIGMDVHPVAVTLARVTYLLAIGLKRLNTDDRHPISIPVYLGDSLQWEQHTDLFGGGESIRVSTAGDELIEGGGTLFDDDLLFPRSVLADARRFDMLVLRMAELAQDMTGTKAVTLATRINKQFGLSGNDATTIAETFTTMRSLHHAGRNHIWGYYVRNLVRPLWLSEVSNRGDVLVGNPPWLRYSKMTEAMQNRYRTLAGDRGLLAGGRGASARELSTLFVVRAVELYLRGGGRFAFVMPQGVMSRQPHRGFRSGKWSGATGDALTAQFFQSWDLEHATTGFPNHSCVIHGTRTTTAGPMPQEVELWTLKLPRPDMPWDDIKEHLTVTTGDINEVGNTLTPSPYESRFRQGAILLPRVLVGVEPIDPGPLGAGAGRIKVQSFRSTQEKTPWKELPSLIATVDRRFVRPMLLGETVLPFRLTAARSAVVPVVAEELLEPEAVENYPGLATWWDQADRAWRDNCGKSHPPPLAKRIDYHAQLSAQLPIPPVRVVYTKSGNTLAACMVRDTTALIDHKLYWATATNSSEAAYLEAILNSATLLARIQPLQARGLFGPRDFDKAVFSVPFPEFSHDIDLHQELAALGQQAQHVAEHVDITAAATFQAARKLIRTALTEVGVGPAIENAVAQLVPLELVAAP
;
A
#
# COMPACT_ATOMS: atom_id res chain seq x y z
N MET A 1 5.67 -44.21 -13.68
CA MET A 1 5.60 -42.82 -14.19
C MET A 1 6.65 -41.92 -13.49
N VAL A 2 6.61 -41.65 -12.23
CA VAL A 2 7.58 -40.75 -11.51
C VAL A 2 9.05 -41.07 -11.77
N SER A 3 9.43 -42.38 -11.93
CA SER A 3 10.83 -42.76 -12.21
C SER A 3 11.26 -42.35 -13.63
N ALA A 4 10.40 -42.51 -14.65
CA ALA A 4 10.71 -42.17 -16.03
C ALA A 4 10.82 -40.68 -16.27
N VAL A 5 9.94 -39.89 -15.64
CA VAL A 5 9.99 -38.40 -15.67
C VAL A 5 11.28 -37.90 -15.03
N ASN A 6 11.62 -38.37 -13.81
CA ASN A 6 12.84 -37.97 -13.11
C ASN A 6 14.10 -38.34 -13.90
N GLU A 7 14.13 -39.49 -14.55
CA GLU A 7 15.23 -39.91 -15.41
C GLU A 7 15.35 -39.00 -16.66
N SER A 8 14.25 -38.61 -17.28
CA SER A 8 14.25 -37.69 -18.42
C SER A 8 14.75 -36.30 -18.00
N VAL A 9 14.30 -35.77 -16.87
CA VAL A 9 14.76 -34.51 -16.32
C VAL A 9 16.25 -34.54 -15.98
N GLN A 10 16.75 -35.64 -15.38
CA GLN A 10 18.18 -35.80 -15.11
C GLN A 10 19.03 -35.83 -16.38
N ARG A 11 18.54 -36.52 -17.44
CA ARG A 11 19.24 -36.54 -18.74
C ARG A 11 19.21 -35.17 -19.40
N LEU A 12 18.09 -34.43 -19.36
CA LEU A 12 17.97 -33.08 -19.89
C LEU A 12 18.88 -32.10 -19.17
N ALA A 13 18.95 -32.17 -17.84
CA ALA A 13 19.81 -31.31 -17.03
C ALA A 13 21.32 -31.59 -17.19
N SER A 14 21.68 -32.69 -17.84
CA SER A 14 23.08 -33.08 -18.03
C SER A 14 23.79 -32.16 -19.03
N ARG A 15 24.88 -31.52 -18.59
CA ARG A 15 25.75 -30.69 -19.43
C ARG A 15 26.71 -31.51 -20.35
N THR A 16 26.57 -32.82 -20.42
CA THR A 16 27.36 -33.64 -21.32
C THR A 16 26.91 -33.37 -22.76
N PRO A 17 27.86 -33.10 -23.71
CA PRO A 17 27.47 -32.83 -25.09
C PRO A 17 26.68 -34.01 -25.69
N ARG A 18 25.50 -33.77 -26.19
CA ARG A 18 24.61 -34.77 -26.78
C ARG A 18 24.15 -34.32 -28.16
N PRO A 19 23.82 -35.25 -29.07
CA PRO A 19 23.14 -34.91 -30.34
C PRO A 19 21.79 -34.29 -30.10
N GLU A 20 21.37 -33.32 -30.93
CA GLU A 20 20.03 -32.71 -30.88
C GLU A 20 18.89 -33.74 -30.86
N ALA A 21 18.95 -34.74 -31.73
CA ALA A 21 17.99 -35.84 -31.75
C ALA A 21 17.84 -36.59 -30.41
N SER A 22 18.91 -36.67 -29.60
CA SER A 22 18.83 -37.30 -28.27
C SER A 22 18.14 -36.41 -27.24
N ILE A 23 18.34 -35.08 -27.32
CA ILE A 23 17.65 -34.11 -26.49
C ILE A 23 16.17 -34.03 -26.86
N GLN A 24 15.90 -33.97 -28.17
CA GLN A 24 14.52 -34.00 -28.72
C GLN A 24 13.75 -35.26 -28.27
N ALA A 25 14.38 -36.46 -28.28
CA ALA A 25 13.75 -37.68 -27.78
C ALA A 25 13.46 -37.62 -26.26
N ASP A 26 14.33 -37.04 -25.45
CA ASP A 26 14.08 -36.87 -24.02
C ASP A 26 13.01 -35.80 -23.72
N VAL A 27 12.92 -34.72 -24.50
CA VAL A 27 11.83 -33.72 -24.42
C VAL A 27 10.51 -34.38 -24.80
N TYR A 28 10.45 -35.15 -25.91
CA TYR A 28 9.26 -35.91 -26.31
C TYR A 28 8.82 -36.89 -25.21
N LEU A 29 9.77 -37.66 -24.67
CA LEU A 29 9.49 -38.58 -23.59
C LEU A 29 9.00 -37.89 -22.32
N LEU A 30 9.53 -36.71 -21.98
CA LEU A 30 9.07 -35.89 -20.89
C LEU A 30 7.59 -35.46 -21.09
N LEU A 31 7.28 -34.88 -22.26
CA LEU A 31 5.94 -34.38 -22.58
C LEU A 31 4.89 -35.49 -22.58
N THR A 32 5.25 -36.71 -23.07
CA THR A 32 4.31 -37.81 -23.16
C THR A 32 4.25 -38.74 -21.95
N SER A 33 5.26 -38.67 -21.05
CA SER A 33 5.30 -39.50 -19.82
C SER A 33 4.94 -38.76 -18.56
N ALA A 34 5.05 -37.42 -18.57
CA ALA A 34 4.62 -36.59 -17.47
C ALA A 34 3.08 -36.43 -17.49
N ASP A 35 2.50 -36.22 -16.32
CA ASP A 35 1.08 -35.94 -16.18
C ASP A 35 0.78 -34.47 -16.56
N LEU A 36 1.03 -34.15 -17.85
CA LEU A 36 0.79 -32.83 -18.44
C LEU A 36 -0.57 -32.70 -19.13
N GLY A 37 -1.38 -33.75 -19.10
CA GLY A 37 -2.68 -33.78 -19.79
C GLY A 37 -2.58 -33.84 -21.32
N LEU A 38 -1.42 -34.28 -21.84
CA LEU A 38 -1.18 -34.51 -23.29
C LEU A 38 -1.23 -36.00 -23.60
N ASP A 39 -1.98 -36.40 -24.64
CA ASP A 39 -1.91 -37.74 -25.20
C ASP A 39 -0.75 -37.86 -26.18
N GLN A 40 -0.33 -39.09 -26.50
CA GLN A 40 0.78 -39.29 -27.46
C GLN A 40 0.47 -38.74 -28.87
N GLU A 41 -0.79 -38.60 -29.19
CA GLU A 41 -1.25 -38.05 -30.48
C GLU A 41 -1.16 -36.51 -30.50
N ASP A 42 -1.14 -35.87 -29.34
CA ASP A 42 -1.05 -34.42 -29.21
C ASP A 42 0.39 -33.89 -29.33
N VAL A 43 1.39 -34.80 -29.28
CA VAL A 43 2.82 -34.45 -29.36
C VAL A 43 3.40 -34.98 -30.66
N ILE A 44 3.62 -34.08 -31.61
CA ILE A 44 4.11 -34.43 -32.94
C ILE A 44 5.60 -34.10 -33.05
N MET A 45 6.43 -35.11 -33.44
CA MET A 45 7.83 -34.90 -33.75
C MET A 45 8.02 -34.70 -35.24
N GLU A 46 9.01 -33.87 -35.64
CA GLU A 46 9.40 -33.65 -37.03
C GLU A 46 8.21 -33.23 -37.91
N SER A 47 7.32 -32.35 -37.37
CA SER A 47 6.15 -31.88 -38.10
C SER A 47 6.55 -31.10 -39.37
N PRO A 48 6.03 -31.43 -40.55
CA PRO A 48 6.42 -30.71 -41.76
C PRO A 48 5.84 -29.29 -41.78
N VAL A 49 6.62 -28.36 -42.34
CA VAL A 49 6.20 -26.98 -42.57
C VAL A 49 5.72 -26.83 -44.00
N ASP A 50 4.51 -26.34 -44.23
CA ASP A 50 3.91 -26.21 -45.57
C ASP A 50 4.31 -24.89 -46.27
N ASP A 51 5.61 -24.63 -46.34
CA ASP A 51 6.21 -23.45 -46.97
C ASP A 51 6.92 -23.77 -48.28
N GLY A 52 6.75 -24.98 -48.78
CA GLY A 52 7.46 -25.47 -49.96
C GLY A 52 8.94 -25.80 -49.72
N THR A 53 9.41 -25.73 -48.48
CA THR A 53 10.76 -26.13 -48.05
C THR A 53 10.77 -27.53 -47.47
N ARG A 54 11.93 -28.07 -47.11
CA ARG A 54 12.08 -29.35 -46.38
C ARG A 54 12.25 -29.17 -44.89
N ARG A 55 11.88 -27.97 -44.36
CA ARG A 55 12.02 -27.66 -42.93
C ARG A 55 10.96 -28.42 -42.12
N ARG A 56 11.34 -28.79 -40.91
CA ARG A 56 10.46 -29.48 -39.97
C ARG A 56 10.55 -28.83 -38.61
N ILE A 57 9.46 -28.79 -37.86
CA ILE A 57 9.39 -28.38 -36.47
C ILE A 57 9.85 -29.57 -35.64
N ASP A 58 10.80 -29.36 -34.73
CA ASP A 58 11.36 -30.44 -33.90
C ASP A 58 10.28 -31.13 -33.05
N ILE A 59 9.49 -30.35 -32.30
CA ILE A 59 8.37 -30.86 -31.51
C ILE A 59 7.22 -29.85 -31.53
N GLU A 60 6.00 -30.33 -31.76
CA GLU A 60 4.77 -29.57 -31.66
C GLU A 60 3.88 -30.24 -30.62
N ALA A 61 3.39 -29.48 -29.62
CA ALA A 61 2.56 -29.96 -28.54
C ALA A 61 1.43 -28.96 -28.26
N GLY A 62 0.24 -29.26 -28.79
CA GLY A 62 -0.90 -28.34 -28.71
C GLY A 62 -0.59 -26.99 -29.36
N HIS A 63 -0.57 -25.89 -28.60
CA HIS A 63 -0.23 -24.54 -29.07
C HIS A 63 1.24 -24.16 -28.82
N LEU A 64 2.10 -25.12 -28.47
CA LEU A 64 3.51 -24.93 -28.19
C LEU A 64 4.38 -25.56 -29.30
N ILE A 65 5.31 -24.76 -29.81
CA ILE A 65 6.38 -25.22 -30.68
C ILE A 65 7.69 -25.22 -29.90
N ILE A 66 8.39 -26.35 -29.87
CA ILE A 66 9.68 -26.49 -29.21
C ILE A 66 10.75 -26.76 -30.26
N GLU A 67 11.70 -25.87 -30.36
CA GLU A 67 12.90 -26.01 -31.18
C GLU A 67 14.06 -26.44 -30.27
N VAL A 68 14.71 -27.57 -30.62
CA VAL A 68 15.78 -28.16 -29.83
C VAL A 68 17.14 -27.84 -30.45
N LYS A 69 18.08 -27.42 -29.63
CA LYS A 69 19.45 -27.15 -30.04
C LYS A 69 20.47 -27.92 -29.19
N LYS A 70 21.65 -28.12 -29.72
CA LYS A 70 22.70 -28.89 -29.02
C LYS A 70 23.27 -28.19 -27.79
N ASP A 71 23.50 -26.88 -27.86
CA ASP A 71 23.99 -26.04 -26.75
C ASP A 71 23.69 -24.58 -27.06
N LEU A 72 22.77 -23.97 -26.35
CA LEU A 72 22.33 -22.60 -26.57
C LEU A 72 23.41 -21.54 -26.22
N ARG A 73 24.40 -21.89 -25.42
CA ARG A 73 25.50 -21.00 -25.03
C ARG A 73 26.53 -20.82 -26.12
N ARG A 74 26.59 -21.71 -27.10
CA ARG A 74 27.60 -21.78 -28.19
C ARG A 74 27.03 -21.44 -29.55
N LEU A 75 25.74 -21.24 -29.65
CA LEU A 75 25.02 -20.96 -30.87
C LEU A 75 24.86 -19.45 -31.09
N ASP A 76 24.77 -19.03 -32.35
CA ASP A 76 24.21 -17.72 -32.66
C ASP A 76 22.68 -17.76 -32.38
N LEU A 77 22.31 -17.23 -31.22
CA LEU A 77 20.95 -17.28 -30.72
C LEU A 77 19.94 -16.65 -31.70
N ALA A 78 20.34 -15.55 -32.37
CA ALA A 78 19.48 -14.86 -33.33
C ALA A 78 19.08 -15.76 -34.52
N VAL A 79 19.95 -16.69 -34.95
CA VAL A 79 19.61 -17.63 -36.03
C VAL A 79 18.54 -18.62 -35.57
N ALA A 80 18.65 -19.14 -34.35
CA ALA A 80 17.68 -20.10 -33.81
C ALA A 80 16.32 -19.40 -33.50
N GLU A 81 16.36 -18.18 -33.01
CA GLU A 81 15.18 -17.36 -32.75
C GLU A 81 14.44 -17.04 -34.07
N ASN A 82 15.15 -16.65 -35.11
CA ASN A 82 14.55 -16.42 -36.44
C ASN A 82 13.94 -17.69 -37.04
N GLN A 83 14.58 -18.85 -36.84
CA GLN A 83 14.01 -20.13 -37.26
C GLN A 83 12.71 -20.44 -36.53
N LEU A 84 12.71 -20.32 -35.20
CA LEU A 84 11.53 -20.54 -34.37
C LEU A 84 10.41 -19.52 -34.72
N ALA A 85 10.75 -18.24 -34.97
CA ALA A 85 9.80 -17.22 -35.39
C ALA A 85 9.05 -17.62 -36.66
N GLY A 86 9.76 -18.13 -37.68
CA GLY A 86 9.14 -18.61 -38.91
C GLY A 86 8.15 -19.75 -38.65
N TYR A 87 8.45 -20.68 -37.78
CA TYR A 87 7.57 -21.79 -37.42
C TYR A 87 6.32 -21.31 -36.66
N VAL A 88 6.52 -20.47 -35.64
CA VAL A 88 5.42 -19.92 -34.82
C VAL A 88 4.50 -19.08 -35.68
N LEU A 89 5.03 -18.19 -36.53
CA LEU A 89 4.23 -17.36 -37.43
C LEU A 89 3.36 -18.18 -38.37
N GLN A 90 3.98 -19.14 -39.05
CA GLN A 90 3.24 -19.96 -40.02
C GLN A 90 2.16 -20.79 -39.34
N ARG A 91 2.48 -21.44 -38.21
CA ARG A 91 1.49 -22.29 -37.53
C ARG A 91 0.36 -21.47 -36.92
N SER A 92 0.65 -20.25 -36.42
CA SER A 92 -0.38 -19.32 -35.97
C SER A 92 -1.33 -18.90 -37.09
N GLN A 93 -0.81 -18.67 -38.28
CA GLN A 93 -1.64 -18.35 -39.46
C GLN A 93 -2.48 -19.54 -39.92
N GLU A 94 -1.90 -20.75 -39.95
CA GLU A 94 -2.62 -21.99 -40.36
C GLU A 94 -3.76 -22.35 -39.42
N LEU A 95 -3.55 -22.20 -38.11
CA LEU A 95 -4.51 -22.63 -37.09
C LEU A 95 -5.45 -21.49 -36.61
N GLY A 96 -5.12 -20.24 -36.97
CA GLY A 96 -5.88 -19.09 -36.48
C GLY A 96 -5.83 -18.92 -34.96
N GLN A 97 -4.73 -19.33 -34.29
CA GLN A 97 -4.57 -19.33 -32.85
C GLN A 97 -3.20 -18.77 -32.48
N GLY A 98 -3.08 -18.24 -31.27
CA GLY A 98 -1.79 -17.85 -30.69
C GLY A 98 -0.90 -19.06 -30.45
N ILE A 99 0.24 -19.15 -31.12
CA ILE A 99 1.25 -20.19 -30.91
C ILE A 99 2.41 -19.60 -30.13
N VAL A 100 2.92 -20.34 -29.16
CA VAL A 100 4.04 -19.97 -28.31
C VAL A 100 5.29 -20.76 -28.71
N GLY A 101 6.45 -20.12 -28.75
CA GLY A 101 7.71 -20.73 -29.09
C GLY A 101 8.57 -21.04 -27.88
N VAL A 102 9.19 -22.20 -27.83
CA VAL A 102 10.23 -22.59 -26.87
C VAL A 102 11.49 -22.97 -27.58
N LEU A 103 12.62 -22.44 -27.09
CA LEU A 103 13.94 -22.85 -27.54
C LEU A 103 14.68 -23.51 -26.38
N THR A 104 15.18 -24.75 -26.57
CA THR A 104 15.82 -25.50 -25.49
C THR A 104 17.04 -26.29 -25.96
N ASP A 105 18.02 -26.43 -25.05
CA ASP A 105 19.13 -27.41 -25.15
C ASP A 105 19.01 -28.52 -24.09
N GLY A 106 17.83 -28.63 -23.48
CA GLY A 106 17.54 -29.53 -22.37
C GLY A 106 17.88 -28.94 -21.00
N THR A 107 18.98 -28.18 -20.87
CA THR A 107 19.35 -27.48 -19.61
C THR A 107 18.72 -26.10 -19.50
N THR A 108 18.64 -25.39 -20.59
CA THR A 108 18.09 -24.03 -20.69
C THR A 108 16.82 -24.06 -21.51
N TRP A 109 15.75 -23.50 -21.02
CA TRP A 109 14.44 -23.40 -21.64
C TRP A 109 14.08 -21.93 -21.76
N LYS A 110 13.92 -21.44 -22.98
CA LYS A 110 13.57 -20.04 -23.27
C LYS A 110 12.20 -19.98 -23.91
N LEU A 111 11.32 -19.18 -23.35
CA LEU A 111 9.95 -18.94 -23.80
C LEU A 111 9.88 -17.68 -24.63
N TYR A 112 9.15 -17.74 -25.72
CA TYR A 112 8.99 -16.64 -26.67
C TYR A 112 7.53 -16.47 -27.08
N LEU A 113 7.15 -15.19 -27.27
CA LEU A 113 5.88 -14.79 -27.87
C LEU A 113 6.14 -14.10 -29.21
N LEU A 114 5.27 -14.31 -30.19
CA LEU A 114 5.36 -13.62 -31.48
C LEU A 114 4.92 -12.15 -31.31
N SER A 115 5.76 -11.20 -31.69
CA SER A 115 5.40 -9.77 -31.68
C SER A 115 4.60 -9.45 -32.93
N GLY A 116 3.34 -9.02 -32.76
CA GLY A 116 2.33 -8.96 -33.80
C GLY A 116 2.63 -8.18 -35.10
N SER A 117 3.58 -7.24 -35.15
CA SER A 117 3.82 -6.42 -36.34
C SER A 117 5.20 -6.64 -37.03
N THR A 118 6.12 -7.30 -36.34
CA THR A 118 7.54 -7.37 -36.79
C THR A 118 7.99 -8.78 -37.18
N GLU A 119 7.12 -9.78 -37.13
CA GLU A 119 7.46 -11.21 -37.38
C GLU A 119 8.64 -11.67 -36.52
N SER A 120 8.91 -10.98 -35.41
CA SER A 120 10.02 -11.26 -34.49
C SER A 120 9.52 -11.86 -33.20
N LEU A 121 10.33 -12.72 -32.59
CA LEU A 121 10.04 -13.28 -31.25
C LEU A 121 10.44 -12.31 -30.15
N GLN A 122 9.53 -12.06 -29.21
CA GLN A 122 9.83 -11.42 -27.94
C GLN A 122 10.20 -12.50 -26.92
N HIS A 123 11.38 -12.41 -26.33
CA HIS A 123 11.76 -13.27 -25.21
C HIS A 123 10.93 -12.92 -23.97
N VAL A 124 10.30 -13.93 -23.34
CA VAL A 124 9.42 -13.77 -22.18
C VAL A 124 10.06 -14.24 -20.89
N SER A 125 10.59 -15.46 -20.89
CA SER A 125 11.22 -16.05 -19.69
C SER A 125 12.29 -17.06 -20.03
N THR A 126 13.18 -17.32 -19.04
CA THR A 126 14.18 -18.39 -19.13
C THR A 126 14.14 -19.23 -17.86
N LEU A 127 14.07 -20.55 -18.02
CA LEU A 127 14.28 -21.53 -16.97
C LEU A 127 15.61 -22.27 -17.19
N GLU A 128 16.45 -22.33 -16.15
CA GLU A 128 17.70 -23.11 -16.18
C GLU A 128 17.63 -24.28 -15.17
N LEU A 129 17.88 -25.49 -15.64
CA LEU A 129 17.97 -26.67 -14.78
C LEU A 129 19.39 -26.78 -14.20
N SER A 130 19.49 -26.98 -12.88
CA SER A 130 20.75 -27.26 -12.22
C SER A 130 21.25 -28.66 -12.59
N PRO A 131 22.49 -28.81 -13.13
CA PRO A 131 23.00 -30.14 -13.47
C PRO A 131 23.28 -31.05 -12.26
N THR A 132 23.49 -30.44 -11.08
CA THR A 132 23.81 -31.16 -9.85
C THR A 132 22.58 -31.55 -9.03
N GLN A 133 21.52 -30.78 -9.15
CA GLN A 133 20.25 -31.01 -8.47
C GLN A 133 19.13 -30.48 -9.37
N PRO A 134 18.75 -31.23 -10.42
CA PRO A 134 17.70 -30.81 -11.34
C PRO A 134 16.34 -30.80 -10.63
N ASP A 135 15.68 -29.64 -10.70
CA ASP A 135 14.35 -29.46 -10.19
C ASP A 135 13.33 -29.80 -11.28
N GLY A 136 12.90 -31.06 -11.29
CA GLY A 136 11.92 -31.55 -12.25
C GLY A 136 10.51 -30.99 -12.02
N ASP A 137 10.15 -30.73 -10.77
CA ASP A 137 8.84 -30.17 -10.42
C ASP A 137 8.70 -28.75 -10.96
N THR A 138 9.74 -27.94 -10.85
CA THR A 138 9.75 -26.58 -11.42
C THR A 138 9.64 -26.61 -12.95
N LEU A 139 10.33 -27.51 -13.64
CA LEU A 139 10.21 -27.67 -15.11
C LEU A 139 8.78 -28.09 -15.51
N LEU A 140 8.21 -29.05 -14.82
CA LEU A 140 6.84 -29.52 -15.11
C LEU A 140 5.79 -28.42 -14.89
N ILE A 141 5.89 -27.68 -13.79
CA ILE A 141 5.01 -26.53 -13.51
C ILE A 141 5.18 -25.45 -14.59
N TRP A 142 6.42 -25.18 -15.02
CA TRP A 142 6.72 -24.23 -16.08
C TRP A 142 6.08 -24.62 -17.41
N LEU A 143 6.21 -25.90 -17.83
CA LEU A 143 5.56 -26.44 -19.03
C LEU A 143 4.05 -26.44 -18.91
N GLU A 144 3.52 -26.88 -17.79
CA GLU A 144 2.07 -26.99 -17.55
C GLU A 144 1.39 -25.61 -17.54
N SER A 145 2.05 -24.58 -17.00
CA SER A 145 1.51 -23.21 -17.00
C SER A 145 1.40 -22.64 -18.41
N VAL A 146 2.23 -23.07 -19.34
CA VAL A 146 2.15 -22.69 -20.77
C VAL A 146 1.13 -23.54 -21.50
N LEU A 147 1.17 -24.87 -21.33
CA LEU A 147 0.29 -25.82 -22.03
C LEU A 147 -1.16 -25.72 -21.58
N ALA A 148 -1.40 -25.51 -20.29
CA ALA A 148 -2.73 -25.43 -19.67
C ALA A 148 -3.67 -26.57 -20.07
N THR A 149 -3.15 -27.77 -20.12
CA THR A 149 -3.87 -28.98 -20.59
C THR A 149 -4.44 -29.83 -19.45
N ARG A 150 -3.87 -29.68 -18.22
CA ARG A 150 -4.33 -30.43 -17.06
C ARG A 150 -5.66 -29.87 -16.54
N SER A 151 -6.54 -30.71 -16.03
CA SER A 151 -7.82 -30.31 -15.46
C SER A 151 -7.93 -30.66 -13.97
N GLN A 152 -8.83 -29.99 -13.26
CA GLN A 152 -9.21 -30.25 -11.86
C GLN A 152 -8.13 -30.03 -10.80
N VAL A 153 -7.28 -28.99 -10.96
CA VAL A 153 -6.37 -28.54 -9.92
C VAL A 153 -7.15 -27.78 -8.84
N ALA A 154 -6.99 -28.15 -7.57
CA ALA A 154 -7.61 -27.41 -6.48
C ALA A 154 -7.00 -26.00 -6.39
N PRO A 155 -7.80 -24.91 -6.35
CA PRO A 155 -7.32 -23.53 -6.31
C PRO A 155 -6.83 -23.16 -4.89
N THR A 156 -5.77 -23.82 -4.44
CA THR A 156 -5.12 -23.45 -3.17
C THR A 156 -4.23 -22.21 -3.34
N PRO A 157 -3.95 -21.44 -2.27
CA PRO A 157 -3.02 -20.30 -2.33
C PRO A 157 -1.72 -20.63 -3.05
N THR A 158 -1.13 -21.77 -2.74
CA THR A 158 0.14 -22.23 -3.33
C THR A 158 0.01 -22.53 -4.83
N GLU A 159 -1.06 -23.16 -5.28
CA GLU A 159 -1.26 -23.49 -6.70
C GLU A 159 -1.61 -22.23 -7.52
N ILE A 160 -2.37 -21.31 -6.96
CA ILE A 160 -2.65 -19.99 -7.58
C ILE A 160 -1.35 -19.20 -7.75
N GLU A 161 -0.52 -19.08 -6.71
CA GLU A 161 0.75 -18.36 -6.80
C GLU A 161 1.70 -18.99 -7.82
N LYS A 162 1.83 -20.32 -7.82
CA LYS A 162 2.72 -21.02 -8.74
C LYS A 162 2.31 -20.90 -10.22
N ARG A 163 1.00 -20.91 -10.52
CA ARG A 163 0.50 -21.00 -11.90
C ARG A 163 0.06 -19.67 -12.49
N LEU A 164 -0.44 -18.74 -11.67
CA LEU A 164 -0.98 -17.45 -12.09
C LEU A 164 -0.23 -16.26 -11.47
N GLY A 165 0.66 -16.50 -10.49
CA GLY A 165 1.42 -15.44 -9.82
C GLY A 165 2.50 -14.80 -10.72
N SER A 166 3.06 -13.69 -10.29
CA SER A 166 3.97 -12.82 -11.06
C SER A 166 5.22 -13.51 -11.62
N THR A 167 5.65 -14.64 -11.05
CA THR A 167 6.82 -15.42 -11.51
C THR A 167 6.45 -16.58 -12.42
N SER A 168 5.15 -16.84 -12.59
CA SER A 168 4.70 -17.92 -13.47
C SER A 168 4.89 -17.57 -14.95
N SER A 169 5.17 -18.58 -15.77
CA SER A 169 5.29 -18.40 -17.22
C SER A 169 3.99 -17.90 -17.85
N ALA A 170 2.85 -18.33 -17.33
CA ALA A 170 1.53 -17.85 -17.75
C ALA A 170 1.39 -16.33 -17.56
N HIS A 171 1.66 -15.83 -16.35
CA HIS A 171 1.58 -14.40 -16.07
C HIS A 171 2.55 -13.58 -16.93
N LEU A 172 3.79 -14.05 -17.10
CA LEU A 172 4.79 -13.36 -17.92
C LEU A 172 4.37 -13.28 -19.39
N LEU A 173 3.73 -14.32 -19.94
CA LEU A 173 3.13 -14.30 -21.28
C LEU A 173 1.99 -13.28 -21.36
N ASP A 174 1.09 -13.29 -20.38
CA ASP A 174 -0.08 -12.40 -20.37
C ASP A 174 0.35 -10.93 -20.27
N VAL A 175 1.32 -10.61 -19.38
CA VAL A 175 1.88 -9.25 -19.27
C VAL A 175 2.53 -8.82 -20.58
N ALA A 176 3.34 -9.67 -21.20
CA ALA A 176 4.02 -9.33 -22.46
C ALA A 176 3.02 -9.05 -23.58
N ALA A 177 2.00 -9.91 -23.72
CA ALA A 177 0.94 -9.73 -24.72
C ALA A 177 0.11 -8.48 -24.47
N LEU A 178 -0.34 -8.26 -23.25
CA LEU A 178 -1.16 -7.09 -22.90
C LEU A 178 -0.37 -5.77 -23.00
N THR A 179 0.90 -5.77 -22.62
CA THR A 179 1.77 -4.59 -22.79
C THR A 179 1.86 -4.20 -24.27
N HIS A 180 2.05 -5.18 -25.14
CA HIS A 180 2.10 -4.94 -26.59
C HIS A 180 0.79 -4.37 -27.12
N LEU A 181 -0.36 -4.94 -26.75
CA LEU A 181 -1.68 -4.44 -27.14
C LEU A 181 -1.92 -3.01 -26.62
N TYR A 182 -1.53 -2.73 -25.37
CA TYR A 182 -1.67 -1.40 -24.80
C TYR A 182 -0.81 -0.35 -25.52
N GLU A 183 0.47 -0.64 -25.76
CA GLU A 183 1.38 0.26 -26.46
C GLU A 183 0.88 0.66 -27.86
N GLN A 184 0.28 -0.30 -28.58
CA GLN A 184 -0.31 -0.04 -29.90
C GLN A 184 -1.56 0.83 -29.85
N ASN A 185 -2.35 0.76 -28.77
CA ASN A 185 -3.68 1.34 -28.69
C ASN A 185 -3.81 2.49 -27.66
N ARG A 186 -2.79 2.80 -26.84
CA ARG A 186 -2.85 3.80 -25.76
C ARG A 186 -3.21 5.23 -26.20
N THR A 187 -3.09 5.56 -27.50
CA THR A 187 -3.46 6.86 -28.05
C THR A 187 -4.93 6.91 -28.52
N SER A 188 -5.65 5.81 -28.51
CA SER A 188 -7.10 5.77 -28.74
C SER A 188 -7.81 6.63 -27.70
N THR A 189 -8.80 7.43 -28.15
CA THR A 189 -9.54 8.34 -27.26
C THR A 189 -10.23 7.59 -26.12
N GLU A 190 -10.74 6.41 -26.39
CA GLU A 190 -11.47 5.59 -25.42
C GLU A 190 -10.54 5.00 -24.36
N ILE A 191 -9.45 4.38 -24.76
CA ILE A 191 -8.47 3.78 -23.84
C ILE A 191 -7.79 4.86 -22.99
N ALA A 192 -7.44 6.01 -23.62
CA ALA A 192 -6.87 7.14 -22.89
C ALA A 192 -7.84 7.69 -21.84
N LEU A 193 -9.14 7.75 -22.12
CA LEU A 193 -10.17 8.18 -21.18
C LEU A 193 -10.31 7.17 -20.02
N LYS A 194 -10.45 5.86 -20.29
CA LYS A 194 -10.52 4.80 -19.28
C LYS A 194 -9.30 4.85 -18.36
N ARG A 195 -8.11 5.00 -18.94
CA ARG A 195 -6.83 5.12 -18.21
C ARG A 195 -6.79 6.37 -17.29
N GLN A 196 -7.25 7.53 -17.80
CA GLN A 196 -7.30 8.77 -17.01
C GLN A 196 -8.29 8.67 -15.84
N LEU A 197 -9.46 8.11 -16.06
CA LEU A 197 -10.49 7.95 -15.02
C LEU A 197 -10.04 6.97 -13.93
N TRP A 198 -9.40 5.87 -14.29
CA TRP A 198 -8.75 4.96 -13.35
C TRP A 198 -7.70 5.67 -12.50
N ALA A 199 -6.77 6.40 -13.14
CA ALA A 199 -5.74 7.15 -12.44
C ALA A 199 -6.31 8.22 -11.51
N LYS A 200 -7.40 8.89 -11.92
CA LYS A 200 -8.11 9.89 -11.10
C LYS A 200 -8.68 9.27 -9.83
N LEU A 201 -9.34 8.12 -9.92
CA LEU A 201 -9.86 7.40 -8.74
C LEU A 201 -8.75 7.05 -7.76
N LEU A 202 -7.64 6.49 -8.23
CA LEU A 202 -6.52 6.12 -7.38
C LEU A 202 -5.82 7.33 -6.75
N ARG A 203 -5.70 8.45 -7.47
CA ARG A 203 -5.19 9.71 -6.89
C ARG A 203 -6.10 10.23 -5.78
N THR A 204 -7.41 10.13 -5.96
CA THR A 204 -8.38 10.55 -4.94
C THR A 204 -8.29 9.67 -3.69
N ALA A 205 -8.08 8.36 -3.86
CA ALA A 205 -7.97 7.40 -2.77
C ALA A 205 -6.63 7.49 -2.02
N PHE A 206 -5.51 7.55 -2.74
CA PHE A 206 -4.16 7.36 -2.18
C PHE A 206 -3.29 8.61 -2.20
N GLY A 207 -3.76 9.70 -2.80
CA GLY A 207 -3.07 10.98 -2.83
C GLY A 207 -1.68 10.90 -3.48
N THR A 208 -0.65 11.45 -2.80
CA THR A 208 0.75 11.43 -3.28
C THR A 208 1.42 10.07 -3.15
N ALA A 209 0.76 9.09 -2.56
CA ALA A 209 1.26 7.72 -2.46
C ALA A 209 1.08 6.95 -3.78
N PHE A 210 0.07 7.32 -4.59
CA PHE A 210 -0.14 6.76 -5.92
C PHE A 210 0.88 7.33 -6.93
N VAL A 211 1.54 6.46 -7.67
CA VAL A 211 2.34 6.80 -8.84
C VAL A 211 1.57 6.37 -10.08
N ASP A 212 1.31 7.31 -10.96
CA ASP A 212 0.59 7.09 -12.20
C ASP A 212 1.55 6.51 -13.24
N ASP A 213 1.39 5.19 -13.49
CA ASP A 213 2.29 4.46 -14.33
C ASP A 213 1.50 3.41 -15.17
N ASP A 214 1.97 3.14 -16.38
CA ASP A 214 1.29 2.26 -17.31
C ASP A 214 1.45 0.79 -16.94
N GLU A 215 2.56 0.39 -16.31
CA GLU A 215 2.79 -0.97 -15.82
C GLU A 215 1.73 -1.36 -14.77
N LEU A 216 1.43 -0.44 -13.84
CA LEU A 216 0.39 -0.66 -12.85
C LEU A 216 -1.00 -0.80 -13.49
N PHE A 217 -1.33 0.00 -14.53
CA PHE A 217 -2.59 -0.11 -15.23
C PHE A 217 -2.73 -1.45 -15.97
N ILE A 218 -1.65 -1.92 -16.60
CA ILE A 218 -1.59 -3.23 -17.27
C ILE A 218 -1.81 -4.36 -16.27
N ASN A 219 -1.10 -4.34 -15.14
CA ASN A 219 -1.25 -5.34 -14.09
C ASN A 219 -2.67 -5.34 -13.49
N HIS A 220 -3.29 -4.18 -13.31
CA HIS A 220 -4.67 -4.07 -12.88
C HIS A 220 -5.65 -4.63 -13.91
N THR A 221 -5.43 -4.36 -15.21
CA THR A 221 -6.24 -4.96 -16.28
C THR A 221 -6.18 -6.48 -16.24
N LEU A 222 -4.97 -7.06 -16.13
CA LEU A 222 -4.81 -8.51 -16.02
C LEU A 222 -5.52 -9.10 -14.82
N LEU A 223 -5.40 -8.46 -13.66
CA LEU A 223 -6.05 -8.91 -12.42
C LEU A 223 -7.57 -8.91 -12.54
N VAL A 224 -8.15 -7.84 -13.10
CA VAL A 224 -9.60 -7.72 -13.25
C VAL A 224 -10.12 -8.75 -14.25
N VAL A 225 -9.54 -8.84 -15.44
CA VAL A 225 -9.95 -9.84 -16.46
C VAL A 225 -9.80 -11.26 -15.93
N THR A 226 -8.71 -11.56 -15.20
CA THR A 226 -8.52 -12.87 -14.55
C THR A 226 -9.65 -13.15 -13.55
N ALA A 227 -9.99 -12.17 -12.70
CA ALA A 227 -11.07 -12.32 -11.71
C ALA A 227 -12.45 -12.50 -12.38
N GLU A 228 -12.72 -11.79 -13.47
CA GLU A 228 -13.95 -11.91 -14.24
C GLU A 228 -14.11 -13.31 -14.85
N ILE A 229 -13.04 -13.86 -15.43
CA ILE A 229 -13.04 -15.23 -15.94
C ILE A 229 -13.25 -16.24 -14.80
N ILE A 230 -12.57 -16.06 -13.66
CA ILE A 230 -12.77 -16.89 -12.46
C ILE A 230 -14.22 -16.83 -11.98
N ALA A 231 -14.87 -15.67 -12.03
CA ALA A 231 -16.27 -15.54 -11.65
C ALA A 231 -17.19 -16.44 -12.48
N HIS A 232 -16.97 -16.51 -13.80
CA HIS A 232 -17.73 -17.40 -14.69
C HIS A 232 -17.46 -18.87 -14.39
N ALA A 233 -16.21 -19.25 -14.15
CA ALA A 233 -15.84 -20.60 -13.77
C ALA A 233 -16.40 -21.01 -12.39
N ALA A 234 -16.49 -20.08 -11.45
CA ALA A 234 -16.99 -20.30 -10.09
C ALA A 234 -18.46 -20.72 -10.02
N ILE A 235 -19.27 -20.34 -11.00
CA ILE A 235 -20.66 -20.79 -11.12
C ILE A 235 -20.83 -21.99 -12.05
N GLY A 236 -19.72 -22.63 -12.46
CA GLY A 236 -19.69 -23.89 -13.20
C GLY A 236 -19.82 -23.72 -14.71
N TRP A 237 -19.70 -22.53 -15.26
CA TRP A 237 -19.67 -22.33 -16.70
C TRP A 237 -18.33 -22.75 -17.29
N ASN A 238 -18.38 -23.36 -18.48
CA ASN A 238 -17.15 -23.74 -19.17
C ASN A 238 -16.49 -22.54 -19.83
N VAL A 239 -15.43 -22.03 -19.20
CA VAL A 239 -14.68 -20.86 -19.68
C VAL A 239 -13.58 -21.23 -20.69
N ALA A 240 -13.28 -22.51 -20.88
CA ALA A 240 -12.27 -22.94 -21.84
C ALA A 240 -12.65 -22.49 -23.27
N PRO A 241 -11.67 -22.18 -24.13
CA PRO A 241 -11.92 -21.85 -25.53
C PRO A 241 -12.77 -22.92 -26.21
N GLY A 242 -13.86 -22.52 -26.87
CA GLY A 242 -14.85 -23.44 -27.44
C GLY A 242 -15.90 -23.96 -26.44
N GLY A 243 -15.85 -23.56 -25.16
CA GLY A 243 -16.80 -23.93 -24.10
C GLY A 243 -18.15 -23.21 -24.16
N GLY A 244 -18.38 -22.38 -25.16
CA GLY A 244 -19.64 -21.68 -25.42
C GLY A 244 -19.69 -20.22 -25.02
N LEU A 245 -18.72 -19.71 -24.23
CA LEU A 245 -18.59 -18.30 -23.86
C LEU A 245 -17.55 -17.63 -24.77
N SER A 246 -17.91 -16.48 -25.34
CA SER A 246 -16.98 -15.63 -26.07
C SER A 246 -16.16 -14.73 -25.09
N PRO A 247 -14.98 -14.25 -25.49
CA PRO A 247 -14.19 -13.28 -24.72
C PRO A 247 -14.99 -12.05 -24.28
N LEU A 248 -15.84 -11.52 -25.16
CA LEU A 248 -16.72 -10.40 -24.85
C LEU A 248 -17.73 -10.76 -23.72
N GLN A 249 -18.28 -11.97 -23.74
CA GLN A 249 -19.20 -12.42 -22.67
C GLN A 249 -18.46 -12.57 -21.34
N LEU A 250 -17.22 -13.06 -21.36
CA LEU A 250 -16.39 -13.22 -20.15
C LEU A 250 -16.06 -11.88 -19.47
N THR A 251 -16.03 -10.76 -20.20
CA THR A 251 -15.70 -9.43 -19.67
C THR A 251 -16.90 -8.49 -19.54
N SER A 252 -18.06 -8.80 -20.13
CA SER A 252 -19.24 -7.92 -20.13
C SER A 252 -20.24 -8.20 -19.00
N GLY A 253 -20.19 -9.36 -18.37
CA GLY A 253 -21.17 -9.78 -17.37
C GLY A 253 -22.58 -10.06 -17.87
N SER A 254 -22.79 -10.14 -19.20
CA SER A 254 -24.10 -10.41 -19.81
C SER A 254 -24.72 -11.71 -19.33
N GLU A 255 -23.93 -12.77 -19.27
CA GLU A 255 -24.36 -14.11 -18.82
C GLU A 255 -24.82 -14.11 -17.35
N PHE A 256 -24.14 -13.36 -16.49
CA PHE A 256 -24.57 -13.18 -15.11
C PHE A 256 -25.95 -12.50 -15.02
N ALA A 257 -26.17 -11.45 -15.81
CA ALA A 257 -27.46 -10.75 -15.84
C ALA A 257 -28.58 -11.65 -16.34
N GLU A 258 -28.33 -12.48 -17.38
CA GLU A 258 -29.28 -13.47 -17.89
C GLU A 258 -29.60 -14.55 -16.86
N SER A 259 -28.60 -14.97 -16.06
CA SER A 259 -28.82 -15.92 -14.96
C SER A 259 -29.43 -15.28 -13.71
N GLY A 260 -29.71 -13.97 -13.71
CA GLY A 260 -30.27 -13.23 -12.57
C GLY A 260 -29.27 -12.97 -11.45
N ILE A 261 -27.98 -12.89 -11.75
CA ILE A 261 -26.93 -12.47 -10.81
C ILE A 261 -26.37 -11.13 -11.28
N TYR A 262 -26.48 -10.10 -10.45
CA TYR A 262 -26.05 -8.74 -10.80
C TYR A 262 -24.87 -8.29 -9.94
N GLY A 263 -24.05 -7.39 -10.49
CA GLY A 263 -22.97 -6.75 -9.74
C GLY A 263 -21.76 -7.65 -9.48
N VAL A 264 -21.50 -8.65 -10.32
CA VAL A 264 -20.28 -9.47 -10.29
C VAL A 264 -19.28 -8.94 -11.29
N VAL A 265 -19.59 -9.03 -12.57
CA VAL A 265 -18.82 -8.49 -13.69
C VAL A 265 -19.58 -7.31 -14.27
N GLU A 266 -18.91 -6.23 -14.52
CA GLU A 266 -19.49 -4.97 -15.00
C GLU A 266 -18.53 -4.30 -15.96
N ALA A 267 -19.06 -3.61 -16.98
CA ALA A 267 -18.24 -2.76 -17.84
C ALA A 267 -17.54 -1.70 -17.00
N ASP A 268 -16.22 -1.67 -17.02
CA ASP A 268 -15.39 -0.82 -16.19
C ASP A 268 -14.21 -0.19 -16.97
N PHE A 269 -13.10 0.11 -16.29
CA PHE A 269 -11.90 0.71 -16.90
C PHE A 269 -11.05 -0.30 -17.66
N PHE A 270 -11.30 -1.60 -17.53
CA PHE A 270 -10.38 -2.66 -17.94
C PHE A 270 -10.91 -3.52 -19.11
N ASP A 271 -12.16 -3.34 -19.51
CA ASP A 271 -12.81 -4.05 -20.62
C ASP A 271 -12.30 -3.62 -22.01
N TRP A 272 -11.40 -2.61 -22.09
CA TRP A 272 -10.77 -2.18 -23.34
C TRP A 272 -10.05 -3.31 -24.11
N ILE A 273 -9.63 -4.35 -23.37
CA ILE A 273 -8.87 -5.47 -23.94
C ILE A 273 -9.62 -6.17 -25.06
N VAL A 274 -10.95 -6.36 -24.97
CA VAL A 274 -11.76 -7.03 -25.99
C VAL A 274 -12.20 -6.09 -27.14
N GLU A 275 -11.89 -4.81 -27.03
CA GLU A 275 -12.20 -3.79 -28.03
C GLU A 275 -11.07 -3.58 -29.04
N VAL A 276 -9.90 -4.20 -28.81
CA VAL A 276 -8.70 -4.09 -29.65
C VAL A 276 -8.39 -5.38 -30.38
N ASP A 277 -7.81 -5.26 -31.58
CA ASP A 277 -7.38 -6.41 -32.37
C ASP A 277 -6.38 -7.28 -31.60
N GLY A 278 -6.61 -8.60 -31.52
CA GLY A 278 -5.80 -9.54 -30.74
C GLY A 278 -6.15 -9.66 -29.26
N GLY A 279 -6.95 -8.74 -28.71
CA GLY A 279 -7.33 -8.79 -27.29
C GLY A 279 -8.25 -9.95 -26.95
N SER A 280 -9.18 -10.30 -27.84
CA SER A 280 -10.04 -11.49 -27.70
C SER A 280 -9.25 -12.80 -27.62
N ASP A 281 -8.17 -12.89 -28.41
CA ASP A 281 -7.28 -14.08 -28.37
C ASP A 281 -6.57 -14.17 -27.02
N LEU A 282 -6.07 -13.04 -26.50
CA LEU A 282 -5.44 -13.00 -25.17
C LEU A 282 -6.41 -13.43 -24.07
N VAL A 283 -7.65 -12.91 -24.06
CA VAL A 283 -8.68 -13.33 -23.08
C VAL A 283 -8.99 -14.83 -23.20
N SER A 284 -9.01 -15.39 -24.42
CA SER A 284 -9.20 -16.82 -24.63
C SER A 284 -8.05 -17.67 -24.05
N GLU A 285 -6.79 -17.19 -24.19
CA GLU A 285 -5.63 -17.86 -23.60
C GLU A 285 -5.64 -17.79 -22.06
N MET A 286 -6.01 -16.63 -21.48
CA MET A 286 -6.22 -16.50 -20.06
C MET A 286 -7.30 -17.45 -19.55
N ALA A 287 -8.42 -17.53 -20.26
CA ALA A 287 -9.53 -18.41 -19.92
C ALA A 287 -9.14 -19.90 -19.95
N ARG A 288 -8.31 -20.32 -20.91
CA ARG A 288 -7.75 -21.68 -20.98
C ARG A 288 -6.98 -22.02 -19.70
N ARG A 289 -6.13 -21.11 -19.20
CA ARG A 289 -5.32 -21.31 -18.00
C ARG A 289 -6.17 -21.36 -16.72
N ILE A 290 -7.24 -20.58 -16.66
CA ILE A 290 -8.17 -20.54 -15.53
C ILE A 290 -9.06 -21.81 -15.50
N ALA A 291 -9.41 -22.37 -16.67
CA ALA A 291 -10.20 -23.59 -16.78
C ALA A 291 -9.52 -24.85 -16.22
N VAL A 292 -8.21 -24.79 -15.97
CA VAL A 292 -7.45 -25.88 -15.32
C VAL A 292 -7.91 -26.13 -13.87
N PHE A 293 -8.44 -25.12 -13.19
CA PHE A 293 -8.79 -25.19 -11.78
C PHE A 293 -10.22 -25.65 -11.53
N ASP A 294 -10.41 -26.43 -10.47
CA ASP A 294 -11.74 -26.75 -9.92
C ASP A 294 -12.19 -25.69 -8.90
N TRP A 295 -12.83 -24.66 -9.39
CA TRP A 295 -13.28 -23.52 -8.58
C TRP A 295 -14.38 -23.87 -7.56
N SER A 296 -14.91 -25.10 -7.57
CA SER A 296 -15.84 -25.57 -6.54
C SER A 296 -15.17 -25.85 -5.18
N GLN A 297 -13.84 -25.96 -5.16
CA GLN A 297 -13.02 -26.30 -3.98
C GLN A 297 -12.33 -25.11 -3.31
N VAL A 298 -12.91 -23.91 -3.42
CA VAL A 298 -12.35 -22.72 -2.78
C VAL A 298 -12.67 -22.69 -1.29
N HIS A 299 -11.65 -22.55 -0.45
CA HIS A 299 -11.79 -22.52 1.01
C HIS A 299 -11.22 -21.23 1.66
N ALA A 300 -10.56 -20.37 0.89
CA ALA A 300 -9.93 -19.13 1.35
C ALA A 300 -10.03 -18.04 0.28
N ASP A 301 -9.67 -16.80 0.61
CA ASP A 301 -9.58 -15.70 -0.35
C ASP A 301 -8.37 -15.88 -1.28
N VAL A 302 -8.56 -16.63 -2.36
CA VAL A 302 -7.52 -16.93 -3.36
C VAL A 302 -7.19 -15.72 -4.26
N LEU A 303 -8.14 -14.80 -4.44
CA LEU A 303 -7.92 -13.59 -5.23
C LEU A 303 -6.99 -12.61 -4.54
N LYS A 304 -7.00 -12.57 -3.21
CA LYS A 304 -6.00 -11.89 -2.41
C LYS A 304 -4.59 -12.38 -2.73
N VAL A 305 -4.39 -13.70 -2.78
CA VAL A 305 -3.08 -14.30 -3.08
C VAL A 305 -2.60 -13.88 -4.47
N LEU A 306 -3.50 -13.87 -5.45
CA LEU A 306 -3.19 -13.41 -6.80
C LEU A 306 -2.78 -11.95 -6.83
N TYR A 307 -3.54 -11.08 -6.18
CA TYR A 307 -3.23 -9.65 -6.06
C TYR A 307 -1.87 -9.41 -5.37
N GLU A 308 -1.63 -10.08 -4.24
CA GLU A 308 -0.38 -9.95 -3.48
C GLU A 308 0.83 -10.44 -4.25
N SER A 309 0.67 -11.41 -5.12
CA SER A 309 1.72 -11.92 -5.99
C SER A 309 2.03 -10.97 -7.16
N ILE A 310 1.01 -10.42 -7.81
CA ILE A 310 1.16 -9.59 -9.03
C ILE A 310 1.57 -8.16 -8.68
N ILE A 311 0.95 -7.53 -7.68
CA ILE A 311 1.28 -6.15 -7.29
C ILE A 311 2.44 -6.16 -6.29
N PRO A 312 3.59 -5.51 -6.61
CA PRO A 312 4.76 -5.54 -5.74
C PRO A 312 4.46 -5.02 -4.33
N ALA A 313 5.04 -5.65 -3.32
CA ALA A 313 4.86 -5.27 -1.92
C ALA A 313 5.25 -3.80 -1.64
N SER A 314 6.23 -3.24 -2.37
CA SER A 314 6.63 -1.83 -2.27
C SER A 314 5.52 -0.87 -2.72
N GLU A 315 4.76 -1.24 -3.76
CA GLU A 315 3.63 -0.46 -4.27
C GLU A 315 2.47 -0.50 -3.26
N ARG A 316 2.08 -1.70 -2.83
CA ARG A 316 1.02 -1.90 -1.83
C ARG A 316 1.31 -1.15 -0.53
N GLN A 317 2.55 -1.26 -0.01
CA GLN A 317 2.98 -0.53 1.19
C GLN A 317 2.98 1.00 1.01
N ARG A 318 3.29 1.48 -0.20
CA ARG A 318 3.25 2.91 -0.53
C ARG A 318 1.83 3.45 -0.48
N MET A 319 0.86 2.71 -1.00
CA MET A 319 -0.56 3.04 -0.98
C MET A 319 -1.20 2.83 0.41
N GLY A 320 -0.54 2.12 1.31
CA GLY A 320 -1.07 1.80 2.65
C GLY A 320 -2.02 0.61 2.64
N GLU A 321 -1.93 -0.22 1.61
CA GLU A 321 -2.69 -1.45 1.46
C GLU A 321 -1.99 -2.60 2.17
N TYR A 322 -2.66 -3.12 3.18
CA TYR A 322 -2.18 -4.26 3.97
C TYR A 322 -3.26 -5.31 4.05
N TYR A 323 -3.04 -6.44 3.42
CA TYR A 323 -3.99 -7.54 3.41
C TYR A 323 -3.96 -8.31 4.72
N THR A 324 -5.13 -8.56 5.28
CA THR A 324 -5.29 -9.30 6.54
C THR A 324 -5.08 -10.79 6.31
N PRO A 325 -4.28 -11.49 7.14
CA PRO A 325 -4.22 -12.94 7.09
C PRO A 325 -5.61 -13.57 7.23
N ASP A 326 -5.87 -14.61 6.47
CA ASP A 326 -7.18 -15.28 6.41
C ASP A 326 -7.64 -15.76 7.80
N TRP A 327 -6.74 -16.39 8.57
CA TRP A 327 -7.02 -16.84 9.94
C TRP A 327 -7.43 -15.70 10.87
N LEU A 328 -6.81 -14.51 10.72
CA LEU A 328 -7.10 -13.35 11.58
C LEU A 328 -8.47 -12.77 11.24
N ALA A 329 -8.79 -12.65 9.93
CA ALA A 329 -10.09 -12.19 9.49
C ALA A 329 -11.20 -13.13 9.97
N ASN A 330 -11.01 -14.45 9.83
CA ASN A 330 -11.95 -15.45 10.35
C ASN A 330 -12.17 -15.28 11.85
N ARG A 331 -11.10 -15.19 12.65
CA ARG A 331 -11.19 -15.03 14.09
C ARG A 331 -11.89 -13.74 14.52
N ILE A 332 -11.65 -12.64 13.79
CA ILE A 332 -12.31 -11.35 14.06
C ILE A 332 -13.82 -11.45 13.76
N VAL A 333 -14.19 -12.08 12.65
CA VAL A 333 -15.60 -12.30 12.29
C VAL A 333 -16.28 -13.16 13.35
N GLU A 334 -15.70 -14.32 13.74
CA GLU A 334 -16.24 -15.17 14.81
C GLU A 334 -16.45 -14.41 16.14
N HIS A 335 -15.52 -13.50 16.49
CA HIS A 335 -15.61 -12.72 17.72
C HIS A 335 -16.65 -11.60 17.64
N ALA A 336 -16.70 -10.87 16.53
CA ALA A 336 -17.53 -9.68 16.38
C ALA A 336 -19.00 -10.02 16.07
N VAL A 337 -19.25 -11.04 15.23
CA VAL A 337 -20.56 -11.48 14.76
C VAL A 337 -21.08 -12.56 15.68
N THR A 338 -21.96 -12.18 16.61
CA THR A 338 -22.50 -13.10 17.62
C THR A 338 -23.82 -13.77 17.23
N ASP A 339 -24.49 -13.22 16.23
CA ASP A 339 -25.71 -13.77 15.63
C ASP A 339 -25.60 -13.63 14.10
N PRO A 340 -24.87 -14.55 13.44
CA PRO A 340 -24.59 -14.45 12.01
C PRO A 340 -25.86 -14.41 11.13
N LEU A 341 -26.96 -15.01 11.58
CA LEU A 341 -28.19 -15.08 10.80
C LEU A 341 -28.94 -13.74 10.74
N ASN A 342 -28.92 -12.96 11.84
CA ASN A 342 -29.76 -11.79 11.99
C ASN A 342 -28.97 -10.47 11.97
N GLN A 343 -27.66 -10.52 12.19
CA GLN A 343 -26.81 -9.31 12.19
C GLN A 343 -26.41 -8.91 10.78
N ARG A 344 -26.59 -7.63 10.44
CA ARG A 344 -26.02 -7.05 9.23
C ARG A 344 -24.57 -6.67 9.47
N VAL A 345 -23.66 -7.27 8.69
CA VAL A 345 -22.22 -7.05 8.74
C VAL A 345 -21.81 -6.14 7.60
N ILE A 346 -21.02 -5.09 7.89
CA ILE A 346 -20.47 -4.19 6.87
C ILE A 346 -18.94 -4.14 7.03
N ASP A 347 -18.22 -4.38 5.94
CA ASP A 347 -16.79 -4.05 5.82
C ASP A 347 -16.64 -2.78 4.97
N PRO A 348 -16.33 -1.63 5.59
CA PRO A 348 -16.24 -0.34 4.88
C PRO A 348 -14.92 -0.11 4.14
N SER A 349 -13.99 -1.08 4.15
CA SER A 349 -12.69 -1.08 3.48
C SER A 349 -12.28 -2.50 3.11
N CYS A 350 -13.13 -3.16 2.32
CA CYS A 350 -13.12 -4.61 2.19
C CYS A 350 -11.91 -5.19 1.42
N GLY A 351 -11.14 -4.36 0.70
CA GLY A 351 -10.05 -4.85 -0.14
C GLY A 351 -10.54 -5.92 -1.12
N SER A 352 -9.82 -7.03 -1.22
CA SER A 352 -10.22 -8.20 -2.02
C SER A 352 -11.39 -9.01 -1.43
N GLY A 353 -11.89 -8.66 -0.22
CA GLY A 353 -13.06 -9.28 0.39
C GLY A 353 -12.77 -10.34 1.46
N THR A 354 -11.60 -10.37 2.07
CA THR A 354 -11.25 -11.42 3.06
C THR A 354 -12.23 -11.48 4.24
N PHE A 355 -12.59 -10.35 4.86
CA PHE A 355 -13.61 -10.33 5.92
C PHE A 355 -15.00 -10.65 5.40
N VAL A 356 -15.32 -10.16 4.21
CA VAL A 356 -16.60 -10.47 3.53
C VAL A 356 -16.74 -11.98 3.29
N PHE A 357 -15.68 -12.66 2.83
CA PHE A 357 -15.65 -14.11 2.64
C PHE A 357 -16.06 -14.87 3.89
N HIS A 358 -15.44 -14.57 5.02
CA HIS A 358 -15.73 -15.25 6.30
C HIS A 358 -17.11 -14.86 6.85
N ALA A 359 -17.55 -13.62 6.70
CA ALA A 359 -18.88 -13.20 7.11
C ALA A 359 -19.99 -13.89 6.29
N VAL A 360 -19.79 -14.04 4.97
CA VAL A 360 -20.70 -14.80 4.07
C VAL A 360 -20.76 -16.24 4.50
N ARG A 361 -19.61 -16.89 4.76
CA ARG A 361 -19.55 -18.29 5.20
C ARG A 361 -20.26 -18.48 6.53
N ALA A 362 -20.00 -17.66 7.52
CA ALA A 362 -20.64 -17.71 8.84
C ALA A 362 -22.18 -17.55 8.73
N HIS A 363 -22.66 -16.63 7.88
CA HIS A 363 -24.10 -16.44 7.66
C HIS A 363 -24.72 -17.66 6.97
N LEU A 364 -24.07 -18.24 5.97
CA LEU A 364 -24.59 -19.40 5.25
C LEU A 364 -24.62 -20.65 6.12
N GLU A 365 -23.61 -20.87 6.96
CA GLU A 365 -23.59 -21.96 7.95
C GLU A 365 -24.72 -21.81 8.98
N ALA A 366 -24.95 -20.59 9.49
CA ALA A 366 -26.07 -20.30 10.39
C ALA A 366 -27.43 -20.48 9.68
N SER A 367 -27.55 -20.14 8.40
CA SER A 367 -28.75 -20.35 7.58
C SER A 367 -29.05 -21.83 7.39
N GLU A 368 -28.04 -22.64 7.12
CA GLU A 368 -28.16 -24.09 6.99
C GLU A 368 -28.58 -24.74 8.31
N ALA A 369 -27.94 -24.33 9.41
CA ALA A 369 -28.31 -24.78 10.78
C ALA A 369 -29.77 -24.39 11.16
N ALA A 370 -30.27 -23.26 10.64
CA ALA A 370 -31.65 -22.82 10.80
C ALA A 370 -32.65 -23.49 9.84
N GLY A 371 -32.17 -24.36 8.94
CA GLY A 371 -33.01 -25.10 8.00
C GLY A 371 -33.43 -24.30 6.75
N PHE A 372 -32.73 -23.24 6.38
CA PHE A 372 -33.00 -22.52 5.14
C PHE A 372 -32.66 -23.41 3.94
N ASN A 373 -33.48 -23.33 2.87
CA ASN A 373 -33.10 -23.87 1.58
C ASN A 373 -32.00 -22.95 0.95
N ASN A 374 -31.35 -23.46 -0.11
CA ASN A 374 -30.24 -22.74 -0.75
C ASN A 374 -30.67 -21.35 -1.26
N GLY A 375 -31.82 -21.24 -1.93
CA GLY A 375 -32.29 -19.96 -2.46
C GLY A 375 -32.58 -18.93 -1.37
N ALA A 376 -33.20 -19.34 -0.26
CA ALA A 376 -33.47 -18.48 0.89
C ALA A 376 -32.17 -18.06 1.59
N ALA A 377 -31.18 -18.97 1.74
CA ALA A 377 -29.89 -18.66 2.32
C ALA A 377 -29.12 -17.63 1.48
N VAL A 378 -29.12 -17.77 0.15
CA VAL A 378 -28.47 -16.81 -0.76
C VAL A 378 -29.17 -15.46 -0.73
N ALA A 379 -30.50 -15.42 -0.74
CA ALA A 379 -31.25 -14.15 -0.61
C ALA A 379 -30.99 -13.46 0.73
N SER A 380 -30.88 -14.23 1.81
CA SER A 380 -30.60 -13.72 3.15
C SER A 380 -29.19 -13.12 3.23
N VAL A 381 -28.16 -13.84 2.81
CA VAL A 381 -26.76 -13.37 2.94
C VAL A 381 -26.51 -12.09 2.15
N THR A 382 -27.10 -11.92 0.96
CA THR A 382 -26.96 -10.69 0.16
C THR A 382 -27.62 -9.47 0.79
N GLY A 383 -28.55 -9.66 1.73
CA GLY A 383 -29.12 -8.59 2.54
C GLY A 383 -28.36 -8.26 3.82
N HIS A 384 -27.47 -9.17 4.26
CA HIS A 384 -26.82 -9.06 5.58
C HIS A 384 -25.32 -8.80 5.52
N VAL A 385 -24.59 -9.23 4.49
CA VAL A 385 -23.15 -9.03 4.39
C VAL A 385 -22.82 -8.08 3.25
N ILE A 386 -22.18 -6.95 3.56
CA ILE A 386 -21.95 -5.84 2.62
C ILE A 386 -20.48 -5.43 2.67
N GLY A 387 -19.87 -5.23 1.50
CA GLY A 387 -18.53 -4.70 1.35
C GLY A 387 -18.50 -3.34 0.64
N MET A 388 -17.54 -2.49 0.98
CA MET A 388 -17.23 -1.26 0.26
C MET A 388 -15.72 -1.06 0.19
N ASP A 389 -15.24 -0.55 -0.95
CA ASP A 389 -13.85 -0.09 -1.08
C ASP A 389 -13.77 1.05 -2.09
N VAL A 390 -12.74 1.88 -1.99
CA VAL A 390 -12.46 2.98 -2.89
C VAL A 390 -11.62 2.57 -4.10
N HIS A 391 -10.99 1.39 -4.02
CA HIS A 391 -10.11 0.85 -5.05
C HIS A 391 -10.89 -0.01 -6.05
N PRO A 392 -10.96 0.37 -7.36
CA PRO A 392 -11.81 -0.35 -8.33
C PRO A 392 -11.43 -1.83 -8.50
N VAL A 393 -10.14 -2.14 -8.57
CA VAL A 393 -9.67 -3.54 -8.69
C VAL A 393 -10.06 -4.35 -7.46
N ALA A 394 -9.85 -3.81 -6.26
CA ALA A 394 -10.22 -4.46 -5.01
C ALA A 394 -11.71 -4.81 -4.97
N VAL A 395 -12.58 -3.90 -5.43
CA VAL A 395 -14.03 -4.14 -5.49
C VAL A 395 -14.38 -5.28 -6.44
N THR A 396 -13.76 -5.35 -7.63
CA THR A 396 -13.99 -6.46 -8.56
C THR A 396 -13.54 -7.79 -7.95
N LEU A 397 -12.35 -7.81 -7.33
CA LEU A 397 -11.88 -9.01 -6.61
C LEU A 397 -12.83 -9.40 -5.47
N ALA A 398 -13.29 -8.45 -4.67
CA ALA A 398 -14.20 -8.70 -3.55
C ALA A 398 -15.57 -9.22 -3.98
N ARG A 399 -16.07 -8.80 -5.15
CA ARG A 399 -17.31 -9.34 -5.75
C ARG A 399 -17.16 -10.82 -6.12
N VAL A 400 -16.04 -11.16 -6.74
CA VAL A 400 -15.75 -12.54 -7.10
C VAL A 400 -15.48 -13.39 -5.85
N THR A 401 -14.77 -12.86 -4.87
CA THR A 401 -14.57 -13.48 -3.55
C THR A 401 -15.91 -13.75 -2.84
N TYR A 402 -16.85 -12.82 -2.92
CA TYR A 402 -18.22 -13.01 -2.40
C TYR A 402 -18.94 -14.17 -3.11
N LEU A 403 -18.85 -14.21 -4.43
CA LEU A 403 -19.43 -15.28 -5.23
C LEU A 403 -18.85 -16.66 -4.88
N LEU A 404 -17.52 -16.74 -4.76
CA LEU A 404 -16.81 -17.95 -4.33
C LEU A 404 -17.23 -18.38 -2.91
N ALA A 405 -17.46 -17.43 -2.01
CA ALA A 405 -17.92 -17.70 -0.64
C ALA A 405 -19.32 -18.31 -0.61
N ILE A 406 -20.23 -17.89 -1.48
CA ILE A 406 -21.57 -18.52 -1.62
C ILE A 406 -21.43 -19.96 -2.11
N GLY A 407 -20.61 -20.19 -3.12
CA GLY A 407 -20.29 -21.48 -3.68
C GLY A 407 -21.30 -22.01 -4.71
N LEU A 408 -20.76 -22.83 -5.64
CA LEU A 408 -21.45 -23.35 -6.82
C LEU A 408 -22.83 -23.98 -6.52
N LYS A 409 -22.89 -24.83 -5.51
CA LYS A 409 -24.13 -25.57 -5.15
C LYS A 409 -25.31 -24.66 -4.83
N ARG A 410 -25.01 -23.50 -4.12
CA ARG A 410 -26.08 -22.57 -3.72
C ARG A 410 -26.43 -21.60 -4.85
N LEU A 411 -25.48 -21.28 -5.71
CA LEU A 411 -25.70 -20.38 -6.84
C LEU A 411 -26.55 -21.01 -7.96
N ASN A 412 -26.43 -22.34 -8.17
CA ASN A 412 -27.12 -23.08 -9.23
C ASN A 412 -28.37 -23.83 -8.74
N THR A 413 -29.01 -23.34 -7.68
CA THR A 413 -30.24 -23.95 -7.19
C THR A 413 -31.47 -23.36 -7.89
N ASP A 414 -32.48 -24.20 -8.19
CA ASP A 414 -33.71 -23.82 -8.91
C ASP A 414 -34.58 -22.81 -8.11
N ASP A 415 -34.45 -22.80 -6.80
CA ASP A 415 -35.19 -21.93 -5.89
C ASP A 415 -34.55 -20.57 -5.67
N ARG A 416 -33.42 -20.25 -6.32
CA ARG A 416 -32.74 -18.98 -6.22
C ARG A 416 -33.49 -17.88 -6.97
N HIS A 417 -33.88 -16.83 -6.24
CA HIS A 417 -34.34 -15.59 -6.83
C HIS A 417 -33.18 -14.76 -7.38
N PRO A 418 -33.43 -13.80 -8.30
CA PRO A 418 -32.39 -12.87 -8.76
C PRO A 418 -31.77 -12.12 -7.59
N ILE A 419 -30.43 -12.04 -7.60
CA ILE A 419 -29.60 -11.41 -6.54
C ILE A 419 -28.69 -10.34 -7.11
N SER A 420 -28.26 -9.42 -6.25
CA SER A 420 -27.16 -8.49 -6.55
C SER A 420 -26.07 -8.67 -5.50
N ILE A 421 -24.82 -8.79 -5.92
CA ILE A 421 -23.68 -8.94 -5.02
C ILE A 421 -23.43 -7.57 -4.35
N PRO A 422 -23.51 -7.47 -3.00
CA PRO A 422 -23.54 -6.21 -2.29
C PRO A 422 -22.10 -5.72 -1.95
N VAL A 423 -21.27 -5.59 -2.97
CA VAL A 423 -19.92 -5.00 -2.86
C VAL A 423 -19.82 -3.78 -3.77
N TYR A 424 -19.51 -2.62 -3.19
CA TYR A 424 -19.63 -1.33 -3.86
C TYR A 424 -18.30 -0.58 -3.93
N LEU A 425 -18.05 0.05 -5.08
CA LEU A 425 -16.99 1.03 -5.22
C LEU A 425 -17.46 2.35 -4.60
N GLY A 426 -16.82 2.82 -3.55
CA GLY A 426 -17.24 4.08 -2.93
C GLY A 426 -16.31 4.58 -1.85
N ASP A 427 -16.37 5.90 -1.62
CA ASP A 427 -15.62 6.55 -0.53
C ASP A 427 -16.36 6.40 0.80
N SER A 428 -15.95 5.44 1.60
CA SER A 428 -16.53 5.18 2.93
C SER A 428 -16.29 6.30 3.93
N LEU A 429 -15.28 7.13 3.74
CA LEU A 429 -15.02 8.31 4.57
C LEU A 429 -16.00 9.44 4.29
N GLN A 430 -16.57 9.47 3.09
CA GLN A 430 -17.39 10.59 2.62
C GLN A 430 -16.66 11.92 2.88
N TRP A 431 -15.48 12.09 2.25
CA TRP A 431 -14.63 13.27 2.40
C TRP A 431 -15.39 14.58 2.12
N GLU A 432 -16.29 14.56 1.16
CA GLU A 432 -17.20 15.66 0.87
C GLU A 432 -18.49 15.42 1.63
N GLN A 433 -18.73 16.23 2.65
CA GLN A 433 -20.06 16.30 3.26
C GLN A 433 -20.96 17.07 2.28
N HIS A 434 -21.78 16.35 1.53
CA HIS A 434 -22.89 16.96 0.81
C HIS A 434 -23.97 17.36 1.83
N THR A 435 -23.66 18.35 2.66
CA THR A 435 -24.69 19.04 3.44
C THR A 435 -25.42 19.93 2.46
N ASP A 436 -26.63 19.52 2.08
CA ASP A 436 -27.58 20.46 1.50
C ASP A 436 -27.65 21.71 2.40
N LEU A 437 -27.17 22.85 1.88
CA LEU A 437 -27.28 24.17 2.54
C LEU A 437 -28.74 24.56 2.83
N PHE A 438 -29.72 23.79 2.35
CA PHE A 438 -31.16 24.01 2.45
C PHE A 438 -31.92 22.81 3.05
N GLY A 439 -31.36 22.13 4.00
CA GLY A 439 -31.90 21.07 4.85
C GLY A 439 -33.21 20.42 4.37
N GLY A 440 -33.16 19.19 3.85
CA GLY A 440 -34.34 18.39 3.55
C GLY A 440 -34.54 18.00 2.08
N GLY A 441 -33.49 17.92 1.29
CA GLY A 441 -33.57 17.46 -0.12
C GLY A 441 -34.11 16.03 -0.23
N GLU A 442 -35.15 15.82 -0.99
CA GLU A 442 -35.73 14.50 -1.31
C GLU A 442 -34.85 13.69 -2.24
N SER A 443 -33.71 14.24 -2.71
CA SER A 443 -32.79 13.64 -3.70
C SER A 443 -31.35 13.67 -3.26
N ILE A 444 -30.57 12.66 -3.68
CA ILE A 444 -29.11 12.62 -3.56
C ILE A 444 -28.49 13.18 -4.84
N ARG A 445 -27.48 14.05 -4.68
CA ARG A 445 -26.77 14.73 -5.77
C ARG A 445 -25.46 14.01 -6.07
N VAL A 446 -25.19 13.73 -7.34
CA VAL A 446 -23.92 13.23 -7.86
C VAL A 446 -23.35 14.28 -8.81
N SER A 447 -22.22 14.86 -8.45
CA SER A 447 -21.56 15.89 -9.29
C SER A 447 -20.93 15.28 -10.52
N THR A 448 -21.14 15.92 -11.67
CA THR A 448 -20.49 15.57 -12.95
C THR A 448 -19.26 16.43 -13.22
N ALA A 449 -18.91 17.38 -12.34
CA ALA A 449 -17.79 18.28 -12.49
C ALA A 449 -16.44 17.53 -12.53
N GLY A 450 -15.61 17.89 -13.49
CA GLY A 450 -14.21 17.45 -13.54
C GLY A 450 -13.32 18.22 -12.54
N ASP A 451 -12.04 17.84 -12.45
CA ASP A 451 -11.03 18.43 -11.54
C ASP A 451 -10.77 19.93 -11.70
N GLU A 452 -11.35 20.59 -12.70
CA GLU A 452 -11.21 22.05 -12.90
C GLU A 452 -11.70 22.89 -11.71
N LEU A 453 -12.51 22.33 -10.82
CA LEU A 453 -12.90 22.97 -9.55
C LEU A 453 -11.76 23.09 -8.52
N ILE A 454 -10.68 22.31 -8.67
CA ILE A 454 -9.53 22.35 -7.75
C ILE A 454 -8.57 23.50 -8.12
N GLU A 455 -8.59 23.97 -9.37
CA GLU A 455 -7.73 25.07 -9.86
C GLU A 455 -8.47 26.40 -10.10
N GLY A 456 -9.71 26.55 -9.66
CA GLY A 456 -10.41 27.85 -9.65
C GLY A 456 -11.09 28.27 -10.95
N GLY A 457 -11.33 27.34 -11.88
CA GLY A 457 -11.95 27.59 -13.20
C GLY A 457 -13.38 27.04 -13.38
N GLY A 458 -14.11 26.71 -12.31
CA GLY A 458 -15.46 26.13 -12.41
C GLY A 458 -16.47 27.04 -13.07
N THR A 459 -17.10 26.57 -14.15
CA THR A 459 -18.29 27.21 -14.74
C THR A 459 -19.48 27.00 -13.80
N LEU A 460 -20.30 28.03 -13.66
CA LEU A 460 -21.47 28.11 -12.75
C LEU A 460 -22.60 27.12 -13.08
N PHE A 461 -22.43 26.22 -14.05
CA PHE A 461 -23.46 25.33 -14.61
C PHE A 461 -22.88 23.92 -14.89
N ASP A 462 -22.47 23.22 -13.80
CA ASP A 462 -22.26 21.78 -13.91
C ASP A 462 -23.60 21.07 -13.70
N ASP A 463 -24.02 20.29 -14.68
CA ASP A 463 -25.26 19.52 -14.65
C ASP A 463 -25.12 18.32 -13.69
N ASP A 464 -25.58 18.47 -12.45
CA ASP A 464 -25.56 17.37 -11.47
C ASP A 464 -26.60 16.31 -11.79
N LEU A 465 -26.30 15.05 -11.45
CA LEU A 465 -27.25 13.95 -11.52
C LEU A 465 -27.96 13.84 -10.17
N LEU A 466 -29.29 13.89 -10.16
CA LEU A 466 -30.13 13.85 -8.97
C LEU A 466 -30.91 12.54 -8.90
N PHE A 467 -30.84 11.85 -7.75
CA PHE A 467 -31.59 10.61 -7.53
C PHE A 467 -32.49 10.73 -6.31
N PRO A 468 -33.85 10.52 -6.48
CA PRO A 468 -34.77 10.54 -5.36
C PRO A 468 -34.46 9.48 -4.30
N ARG A 469 -34.52 9.82 -3.01
CA ARG A 469 -34.25 8.88 -1.90
C ARG A 469 -35.22 7.69 -1.91
N SER A 470 -36.47 7.88 -2.35
CA SER A 470 -37.46 6.83 -2.51
C SER A 470 -37.01 5.70 -3.44
N VAL A 471 -36.24 6.05 -4.48
CA VAL A 471 -35.70 5.06 -5.46
C VAL A 471 -34.54 4.30 -4.89
N LEU A 472 -33.81 4.88 -3.92
CA LEU A 472 -32.65 4.28 -3.26
C LEU A 472 -33.02 3.27 -2.17
N ALA A 473 -34.27 3.29 -1.70
CA ALA A 473 -34.75 2.40 -0.63
C ALA A 473 -34.62 0.91 -1.00
N ASP A 474 -34.68 0.57 -2.30
CA ASP A 474 -34.43 -0.76 -2.82
C ASP A 474 -33.17 -0.74 -3.70
N ALA A 475 -32.10 -1.32 -3.19
CA ALA A 475 -30.79 -1.38 -3.84
C ALA A 475 -30.85 -1.96 -5.25
N ARG A 476 -31.53 -3.09 -5.41
CA ARG A 476 -31.69 -3.79 -6.68
C ARG A 476 -32.50 -2.97 -7.70
N ARG A 477 -33.59 -2.37 -7.25
CA ARG A 477 -34.44 -1.51 -8.10
C ARG A 477 -33.63 -0.31 -8.61
N PHE A 478 -32.82 0.28 -7.75
CA PHE A 478 -31.93 1.39 -8.11
C PHE A 478 -30.88 0.96 -9.16
N ASP A 479 -30.18 -0.15 -8.92
CA ASP A 479 -29.17 -0.69 -9.85
C ASP A 479 -29.78 -0.95 -11.24
N MET A 480 -30.95 -1.58 -11.28
CA MET A 480 -31.65 -1.83 -12.55
C MET A 480 -32.10 -0.53 -13.24
N LEU A 481 -32.52 0.48 -12.47
CA LEU A 481 -32.89 1.80 -13.00
C LEU A 481 -31.68 2.46 -13.66
N VAL A 482 -30.55 2.55 -12.95
CA VAL A 482 -29.33 3.20 -13.43
C VAL A 482 -28.79 2.48 -14.67
N LEU A 483 -28.75 1.15 -14.65
CA LEU A 483 -28.36 0.34 -15.83
C LEU A 483 -29.27 0.65 -17.03
N ARG A 484 -30.59 0.67 -16.83
CA ARG A 484 -31.54 0.98 -17.89
C ARG A 484 -31.42 2.40 -18.42
N MET A 485 -31.12 3.37 -17.54
CA MET A 485 -30.82 4.75 -17.93
C MET A 485 -29.53 4.80 -18.79
N ALA A 486 -28.48 4.12 -18.40
CA ALA A 486 -27.22 4.04 -19.14
C ALA A 486 -27.41 3.40 -20.52
N GLU A 487 -28.09 2.26 -20.63
CA GLU A 487 -28.41 1.61 -21.91
C GLU A 487 -29.19 2.54 -22.86
N LEU A 488 -30.24 3.19 -22.35
CA LEU A 488 -31.07 4.07 -23.17
C LEU A 488 -30.39 5.41 -23.51
N ALA A 489 -29.41 5.84 -22.70
CA ALA A 489 -28.60 7.02 -23.02
C ALA A 489 -27.74 6.79 -24.28
N GLN A 490 -27.39 5.54 -24.58
CA GLN A 490 -26.64 5.13 -25.77
C GLN A 490 -27.50 5.08 -27.05
N ASP A 491 -28.82 5.19 -26.93
CA ASP A 491 -29.72 5.08 -28.08
C ASP A 491 -29.52 6.23 -29.09
N MET A 492 -28.90 5.90 -30.23
CA MET A 492 -28.62 6.80 -31.35
C MET A 492 -29.75 6.81 -32.40
N THR A 493 -30.88 6.13 -32.15
CA THR A 493 -32.01 6.01 -33.11
C THR A 493 -32.77 7.32 -33.37
N GLY A 494 -32.38 8.45 -32.76
CA GLY A 494 -33.05 9.73 -32.89
C GLY A 494 -34.31 9.88 -32.03
N THR A 495 -34.61 8.89 -31.17
CA THR A 495 -35.75 8.97 -30.23
C THR A 495 -35.50 10.09 -29.21
N LYS A 496 -36.49 10.93 -28.95
CA LYS A 496 -36.37 12.06 -28.03
C LYS A 496 -36.14 11.61 -26.60
N ALA A 497 -35.27 12.30 -25.87
CA ALA A 497 -34.97 11.99 -24.46
C ALA A 497 -36.22 11.89 -23.58
N VAL A 498 -37.18 12.81 -23.75
CA VAL A 498 -38.46 12.78 -23.01
C VAL A 498 -39.22 11.47 -23.22
N THR A 499 -39.21 10.94 -24.46
CA THR A 499 -39.90 9.67 -24.75
C THR A 499 -39.23 8.49 -24.05
N LEU A 500 -37.91 8.45 -24.05
CA LEU A 500 -37.13 7.41 -23.34
C LEU A 500 -37.31 7.52 -21.83
N ALA A 501 -37.23 8.72 -21.26
CA ALA A 501 -37.49 8.99 -19.85
C ALA A 501 -38.91 8.55 -19.44
N THR A 502 -39.92 8.77 -20.28
CA THR A 502 -41.30 8.29 -20.01
C THR A 502 -41.34 6.75 -19.96
N ARG A 503 -40.61 6.06 -20.82
CA ARG A 503 -40.48 4.60 -20.78
C ARG A 503 -39.83 4.10 -19.50
N ILE A 504 -38.75 4.77 -19.04
CA ILE A 504 -38.08 4.49 -17.79
C ILE A 504 -39.07 4.63 -16.64
N ASN A 505 -39.72 5.79 -16.54
CA ASN A 505 -40.67 6.11 -15.45
C ASN A 505 -41.80 5.06 -15.39
N LYS A 506 -42.32 4.65 -16.55
CA LYS A 506 -43.37 3.63 -16.61
C LYS A 506 -42.84 2.24 -16.20
N GLN A 507 -41.66 1.86 -16.65
CA GLN A 507 -41.06 0.56 -16.32
C GLN A 507 -40.80 0.41 -14.82
N PHE A 508 -40.31 1.48 -14.17
CA PHE A 508 -39.99 1.49 -12.75
C PHE A 508 -41.11 2.04 -11.84
N GLY A 509 -42.30 2.31 -12.39
CA GLY A 509 -43.46 2.79 -11.61
C GLY A 509 -43.22 4.11 -10.90
N LEU A 510 -42.46 5.02 -11.51
CA LEU A 510 -42.13 6.33 -10.96
C LEU A 510 -43.26 7.33 -11.29
N SER A 511 -43.59 8.19 -10.33
CA SER A 511 -44.66 9.19 -10.45
C SER A 511 -44.29 10.49 -9.72
N GLY A 512 -45.00 11.57 -10.02
CA GLY A 512 -44.85 12.86 -9.34
C GLY A 512 -43.43 13.43 -9.48
N ASN A 513 -42.87 13.92 -8.38
CA ASN A 513 -41.58 14.58 -8.35
C ASN A 513 -40.42 13.61 -8.71
N ASP A 514 -40.49 12.35 -8.25
CA ASP A 514 -39.51 11.33 -8.58
C ASP A 514 -39.37 11.09 -10.09
N ALA A 515 -40.49 11.01 -10.79
CA ALA A 515 -40.52 10.84 -12.24
C ALA A 515 -39.91 12.06 -12.97
N THR A 516 -40.12 13.26 -12.48
CA THR A 516 -39.54 14.49 -13.02
C THR A 516 -38.03 14.50 -12.82
N THR A 517 -37.56 14.28 -11.60
CA THR A 517 -36.14 14.25 -11.25
C THR A 517 -35.37 13.19 -12.06
N ILE A 518 -35.91 11.97 -12.20
CA ILE A 518 -35.28 10.92 -13.01
C ILE A 518 -35.28 11.29 -14.50
N ALA A 519 -36.32 11.96 -15.00
CA ALA A 519 -36.34 12.39 -16.42
C ALA A 519 -35.29 13.48 -16.71
N GLU A 520 -35.10 14.42 -15.80
CA GLU A 520 -34.03 15.45 -15.90
C GLU A 520 -32.67 14.81 -15.81
N THR A 521 -32.43 13.96 -14.81
CA THR A 521 -31.18 13.19 -14.66
C THR A 521 -30.85 12.34 -15.89
N PHE A 522 -31.83 11.65 -16.45
CA PHE A 522 -31.64 10.89 -17.70
C PHE A 522 -31.27 11.79 -18.88
N THR A 523 -31.88 12.96 -18.98
CA THR A 523 -31.56 13.93 -20.05
C THR A 523 -30.12 14.40 -19.92
N THR A 524 -29.64 14.69 -18.72
CA THR A 524 -28.26 15.05 -18.42
C THR A 524 -27.31 13.89 -18.75
N MET A 525 -27.59 12.66 -18.29
CA MET A 525 -26.78 11.48 -18.61
C MET A 525 -26.66 11.27 -20.13
N ARG A 526 -27.74 11.44 -20.87
CA ARG A 526 -27.73 11.31 -22.33
C ARG A 526 -26.91 12.42 -22.99
N SER A 527 -26.97 13.66 -22.51
CA SER A 527 -26.17 14.76 -23.05
C SER A 527 -24.68 14.53 -22.82
N LEU A 528 -24.30 14.02 -21.65
CA LEU A 528 -22.93 13.62 -21.33
C LEU A 528 -22.44 12.50 -22.27
N HIS A 529 -23.29 11.51 -22.54
CA HIS A 529 -23.00 10.43 -23.46
C HIS A 529 -22.75 10.93 -24.88
N HIS A 530 -23.66 11.78 -25.41
CA HIS A 530 -23.51 12.35 -26.76
C HIS A 530 -22.33 13.33 -26.89
N ALA A 531 -21.84 13.87 -25.77
CA ALA A 531 -20.61 14.68 -25.74
C ALA A 531 -19.32 13.82 -25.69
N GLY A 532 -19.42 12.49 -25.88
CA GLY A 532 -18.28 11.56 -25.82
C GLY A 532 -17.77 11.27 -24.40
N ARG A 533 -18.49 11.72 -23.38
CA ARG A 533 -18.21 11.43 -21.96
C ARG A 533 -18.95 10.14 -21.55
N ASN A 534 -18.46 9.00 -22.06
CA ASN A 534 -19.17 7.72 -22.19
C ASN A 534 -19.27 6.81 -20.95
N HIS A 535 -20.19 5.84 -21.05
CA HIS A 535 -20.42 4.52 -20.42
C HIS A 535 -20.22 4.36 -18.88
N ILE A 536 -19.22 4.98 -18.31
CA ILE A 536 -18.83 4.87 -16.89
C ILE A 536 -19.84 5.54 -15.95
N TRP A 537 -20.72 6.41 -16.44
CA TRP A 537 -21.69 7.12 -15.58
C TRP A 537 -22.66 6.18 -14.86
N GLY A 538 -23.12 5.11 -15.50
CA GLY A 538 -23.94 4.08 -14.86
C GLY A 538 -23.22 3.42 -13.70
N TYR A 539 -21.98 2.99 -13.95
CA TYR A 539 -21.10 2.38 -12.96
C TYR A 539 -20.76 3.37 -11.83
N TYR A 540 -20.35 4.60 -12.20
CA TYR A 540 -19.92 5.64 -11.25
C TYR A 540 -21.08 6.07 -10.32
N VAL A 541 -22.26 6.35 -10.88
CA VAL A 541 -23.46 6.77 -10.12
C VAL A 541 -23.88 5.70 -9.12
N ARG A 542 -23.99 4.47 -9.59
CA ARG A 542 -24.41 3.35 -8.74
C ARG A 542 -23.47 3.17 -7.54
N ASN A 543 -22.19 3.29 -7.76
CA ASN A 543 -21.18 3.09 -6.72
C ASN A 543 -21.06 4.28 -5.76
N LEU A 544 -21.15 5.53 -6.22
CA LEU A 544 -21.09 6.71 -5.34
C LEU A 544 -22.30 6.88 -4.42
N VAL A 545 -23.47 6.46 -4.86
CA VAL A 545 -24.71 6.60 -4.10
C VAL A 545 -24.80 5.60 -2.95
N ARG A 546 -24.16 4.44 -3.06
CA ARG A 546 -24.25 3.36 -2.06
C ARG A 546 -23.71 3.71 -0.68
N PRO A 547 -22.55 4.30 -0.51
CA PRO A 547 -22.10 4.76 0.80
C PRO A 547 -23.08 5.73 1.46
N LEU A 548 -23.72 6.60 0.67
CA LEU A 548 -24.73 7.54 1.16
C LEU A 548 -26.00 6.82 1.63
N TRP A 549 -26.49 5.87 0.83
CA TRP A 549 -27.62 5.03 1.20
C TRP A 549 -27.36 4.20 2.47
N LEU A 550 -26.17 3.59 2.61
CA LEU A 550 -25.79 2.82 3.79
C LEU A 550 -25.64 3.68 5.04
N SER A 551 -25.37 4.98 4.91
CA SER A 551 -25.27 5.90 6.04
C SER A 551 -26.64 6.29 6.62
N GLU A 552 -27.75 6.06 5.92
CA GLU A 552 -29.08 6.28 6.44
C GLU A 552 -29.38 5.35 7.62
N VAL A 553 -30.07 5.85 8.63
CA VAL A 553 -30.28 5.16 9.92
C VAL A 553 -30.88 3.74 9.76
N SER A 554 -31.82 3.57 8.81
CA SER A 554 -32.49 2.28 8.52
C SER A 554 -31.54 1.24 7.89
N ASN A 555 -30.45 1.68 7.25
CA ASN A 555 -29.59 0.84 6.46
C ASN A 555 -28.25 0.48 7.14
N ARG A 556 -28.00 1.06 8.30
CA ARG A 556 -26.79 0.83 9.09
C ARG A 556 -26.67 -0.63 9.54
N GLY A 557 -25.43 -1.10 9.63
CA GLY A 557 -25.10 -2.43 10.09
C GLY A 557 -25.14 -2.59 11.60
N ASP A 558 -25.21 -3.83 12.03
CA ASP A 558 -25.09 -4.30 13.41
C ASP A 558 -23.65 -4.46 13.82
N VAL A 559 -22.82 -4.86 12.85
CA VAL A 559 -21.42 -5.17 13.03
C VAL A 559 -20.59 -4.52 11.93
N LEU A 560 -19.50 -3.83 12.32
CA LEU A 560 -18.45 -3.40 11.40
C LEU A 560 -17.21 -4.24 11.64
N VAL A 561 -16.63 -4.76 10.57
CA VAL A 561 -15.35 -5.45 10.57
C VAL A 561 -14.49 -4.92 9.44
N GLY A 562 -13.16 -5.04 9.53
CA GLY A 562 -12.30 -4.66 8.43
C GLY A 562 -10.88 -4.30 8.86
N ASN A 563 -10.08 -3.93 7.87
CA ASN A 563 -8.74 -3.37 8.04
C ASN A 563 -8.72 -1.99 7.37
N PRO A 564 -8.89 -0.89 8.10
CA PRO A 564 -8.93 0.45 7.53
C PRO A 564 -7.58 0.87 6.95
N PRO A 565 -7.52 1.85 6.01
CA PRO A 565 -6.28 2.27 5.39
C PRO A 565 -5.30 2.89 6.39
N TRP A 566 -4.02 2.43 6.37
CA TRP A 566 -2.94 2.91 7.26
C TRP A 566 -2.13 4.04 6.60
N LEU A 567 -2.82 5.00 5.98
CA LEU A 567 -2.17 6.11 5.29
C LEU A 567 -1.72 7.17 6.31
N ARG A 568 -0.42 7.44 6.35
CA ARG A 568 0.16 8.48 7.22
C ARG A 568 -0.22 9.87 6.73
N TYR A 569 -0.51 10.79 7.65
CA TYR A 569 -0.82 12.19 7.36
C TYR A 569 0.21 12.86 6.42
N SER A 570 1.50 12.57 6.59
CA SER A 570 2.58 13.11 5.74
C SER A 570 2.58 12.59 4.29
N LYS A 571 1.80 11.55 4.00
CA LYS A 571 1.63 10.96 2.65
C LYS A 571 0.35 11.43 1.95
N MET A 572 -0.53 12.11 2.66
CA MET A 572 -1.74 12.70 2.09
C MET A 572 -1.40 13.91 1.23
N THR A 573 -2.20 14.19 0.19
CA THR A 573 -2.11 15.45 -0.55
C THR A 573 -2.48 16.63 0.34
N GLU A 574 -2.16 17.85 -0.05
CA GLU A 574 -2.53 19.04 0.71
C GLU A 574 -4.06 19.15 0.90
N ALA A 575 -4.84 18.84 -0.13
CA ALA A 575 -6.30 18.80 -0.07
C ALA A 575 -6.78 17.74 0.95
N MET A 576 -6.24 16.52 0.90
CA MET A 576 -6.56 15.47 1.88
C MET A 576 -6.15 15.87 3.30
N GLN A 577 -4.98 16.51 3.49
CA GLN A 577 -4.54 16.99 4.81
C GLN A 577 -5.47 18.05 5.37
N ASN A 578 -5.96 18.96 4.53
CA ASN A 578 -6.91 19.99 4.93
C ASN A 578 -8.25 19.35 5.36
N ARG A 579 -8.80 18.45 4.56
CA ARG A 579 -10.02 17.70 4.87
C ARG A 579 -9.86 16.85 6.13
N TYR A 580 -8.72 16.14 6.27
CA TYR A 580 -8.40 15.36 7.47
C TYR A 580 -8.42 16.25 8.73
N ARG A 581 -7.78 17.43 8.68
CA ARG A 581 -7.74 18.36 9.83
C ARG A 581 -9.13 18.82 10.24
N THR A 582 -9.98 19.15 9.28
CA THR A 582 -11.37 19.55 9.54
C THR A 582 -12.14 18.38 10.16
N LEU A 583 -12.22 17.22 9.48
CA LEU A 583 -13.02 16.08 9.95
C LEU A 583 -12.53 15.52 11.28
N ALA A 584 -11.21 15.43 11.49
CA ALA A 584 -10.61 14.96 12.73
C ALA A 584 -10.74 15.99 13.86
N GLY A 585 -10.68 17.30 13.53
CA GLY A 585 -10.90 18.39 14.48
C GLY A 585 -12.32 18.41 15.03
N ASP A 586 -13.30 18.35 14.14
CA ASP A 586 -14.73 18.33 14.50
C ASP A 586 -15.09 17.15 15.41
N ARG A 587 -14.35 16.03 15.27
CA ARG A 587 -14.58 14.80 16.06
C ARG A 587 -13.70 14.68 17.31
N GLY A 588 -12.92 15.71 17.64
CA GLY A 588 -12.07 15.70 18.82
C GLY A 588 -10.84 14.79 18.73
N LEU A 589 -10.46 14.33 17.53
CA LEU A 589 -9.33 13.41 17.32
C LEU A 589 -7.98 14.13 17.32
N LEU A 590 -7.95 15.45 17.23
CA LEU A 590 -6.71 16.23 17.24
C LEU A 590 -6.18 16.52 18.65
N ALA A 591 -6.85 16.04 19.69
CA ALA A 591 -6.35 16.10 21.06
C ALA A 591 -5.03 15.33 21.19
N GLY A 592 -4.00 15.90 21.85
CA GLY A 592 -2.71 15.25 22.03
C GLY A 592 -1.49 15.99 21.42
N GLY A 593 -1.64 17.26 21.03
CA GLY A 593 -0.52 18.14 20.74
C GLY A 593 0.09 18.06 19.34
N ARG A 594 1.33 18.54 19.20
CA ARG A 594 2.01 18.89 17.94
C ARG A 594 2.46 17.71 17.04
N GLY A 595 2.18 16.44 17.37
CA GLY A 595 2.60 15.25 16.61
C GLY A 595 1.81 14.99 15.32
N ALA A 596 1.44 16.01 14.54
CA ALA A 596 0.61 15.84 13.32
C ALA A 596 1.18 14.84 12.31
N SER A 597 2.51 14.77 12.16
CA SER A 597 3.17 13.86 11.20
C SER A 597 3.06 12.37 11.56
N ALA A 598 2.77 12.05 12.83
CA ALA A 598 2.62 10.68 13.32
C ALA A 598 1.17 10.17 13.30
N ARG A 599 0.23 10.98 12.82
CA ARG A 599 -1.18 10.60 12.69
C ARG A 599 -1.39 9.76 11.44
N GLU A 600 -2.36 8.87 11.53
CA GLU A 600 -2.74 7.97 10.46
C GLU A 600 -4.24 8.10 10.18
N LEU A 601 -4.63 7.82 8.94
CA LEU A 601 -6.03 7.90 8.49
C LEU A 601 -6.94 6.93 9.24
N SER A 602 -6.39 5.80 9.68
CA SER A 602 -7.11 4.68 10.27
C SER A 602 -8.01 5.07 11.45
N THR A 603 -7.57 5.96 12.36
CA THR A 603 -8.41 6.39 13.50
C THR A 603 -9.59 7.27 13.08
N LEU A 604 -9.39 8.18 12.13
CA LEU A 604 -10.49 8.95 11.54
C LEU A 604 -11.46 8.04 10.80
N PHE A 605 -10.93 7.06 10.05
CA PHE A 605 -11.73 6.10 9.31
C PHE A 605 -12.67 5.32 10.23
N VAL A 606 -12.15 4.75 11.33
CA VAL A 606 -12.97 4.00 12.29
C VAL A 606 -14.06 4.88 12.89
N VAL A 607 -13.74 6.10 13.33
CA VAL A 607 -14.74 7.01 13.90
C VAL A 607 -15.83 7.37 12.88
N ARG A 608 -15.42 7.64 11.61
CA ARG A 608 -16.36 7.90 10.53
C ARG A 608 -17.21 6.68 10.20
N ALA A 609 -16.64 5.49 10.14
CA ALA A 609 -17.39 4.26 9.90
C ALA A 609 -18.42 4.00 11.01
N VAL A 610 -18.05 4.19 12.28
CA VAL A 610 -18.97 4.08 13.42
C VAL A 610 -20.09 5.14 13.35
N GLU A 611 -19.76 6.38 12.96
CA GLU A 611 -20.73 7.46 12.80
C GLU A 611 -21.76 7.16 11.70
N LEU A 612 -21.27 6.74 10.52
CA LEU A 612 -22.05 6.64 9.29
C LEU A 612 -22.77 5.29 9.15
N TYR A 613 -22.09 4.19 9.46
CA TYR A 613 -22.55 2.86 9.06
C TYR A 613 -22.93 1.94 10.23
N LEU A 614 -22.67 2.34 11.49
CA LEU A 614 -23.00 1.51 12.65
C LEU A 614 -24.26 2.04 13.34
N ARG A 615 -25.21 1.19 13.62
CA ARG A 615 -26.38 1.55 14.43
C ARG A 615 -26.06 1.68 15.92
N GLY A 616 -26.93 2.31 16.70
CA GLY A 616 -26.80 2.33 18.16
C GLY A 616 -26.82 0.92 18.74
N GLY A 617 -25.90 0.60 19.63
CA GLY A 617 -25.73 -0.75 20.17
C GLY A 617 -24.93 -1.72 19.27
N GLY A 618 -24.59 -1.31 18.06
CA GLY A 618 -23.81 -2.12 17.13
C GLY A 618 -22.34 -2.28 17.56
N ARG A 619 -21.72 -3.36 17.15
CA ARG A 619 -20.34 -3.76 17.49
C ARG A 619 -19.39 -3.41 16.35
N PHE A 620 -18.11 -3.18 16.66
CA PHE A 620 -17.05 -3.03 15.67
C PHE A 620 -15.78 -3.76 16.09
N ALA A 621 -15.04 -4.27 15.11
CA ALA A 621 -13.74 -4.87 15.29
C ALA A 621 -12.85 -4.56 14.07
N PHE A 622 -11.74 -3.85 14.30
CA PHE A 622 -10.85 -3.38 13.25
C PHE A 622 -9.40 -3.75 13.52
N VAL A 623 -8.69 -4.16 12.46
CA VAL A 623 -7.23 -4.31 12.49
C VAL A 623 -6.59 -2.94 12.37
N MET A 624 -5.75 -2.57 13.32
CA MET A 624 -5.17 -1.22 13.42
C MET A 624 -3.65 -1.29 13.65
N PRO A 625 -2.91 -0.21 13.32
CA PRO A 625 -1.53 -0.08 13.78
C PRO A 625 -1.45 -0.07 15.31
N GLN A 626 -0.54 -0.85 15.90
CA GLN A 626 -0.38 -0.99 17.36
C GLN A 626 -0.25 0.38 18.07
N GLY A 627 0.39 1.36 17.42
CA GLY A 627 0.54 2.71 17.96
C GLY A 627 -0.76 3.42 18.36
N VAL A 628 -1.91 2.97 17.87
CA VAL A 628 -3.23 3.50 18.24
C VAL A 628 -3.53 3.25 19.71
N MET A 629 -3.06 2.13 20.27
CA MET A 629 -3.29 1.77 21.67
C MET A 629 -2.52 2.65 22.65
N SER A 630 -1.32 3.15 22.29
CA SER A 630 -0.42 3.80 23.26
C SER A 630 -0.01 5.22 22.94
N ARG A 631 0.06 5.64 21.65
CA ARG A 631 0.65 6.92 21.27
C ARG A 631 -0.24 8.11 21.56
N GLN A 632 0.36 9.21 22.01
CA GLN A 632 -0.27 10.50 22.30
C GLN A 632 -1.17 11.06 21.20
N PRO A 633 -0.79 11.04 19.88
CA PRO A 633 -1.64 11.58 18.82
C PRO A 633 -3.00 10.89 18.70
N HIS A 634 -3.15 9.68 19.24
CA HIS A 634 -4.38 8.89 19.19
C HIS A 634 -5.21 8.96 20.50
N ARG A 635 -4.84 9.81 21.46
CA ARG A 635 -5.55 9.95 22.74
C ARG A 635 -7.03 10.29 22.55
N GLY A 636 -7.35 11.21 21.62
CA GLY A 636 -8.75 11.56 21.31
C GLY A 636 -9.55 10.35 20.84
N PHE A 637 -8.96 9.49 20.04
CA PHE A 637 -9.59 8.23 19.61
C PHE A 637 -9.86 7.29 20.78
N ARG A 638 -8.85 7.04 21.64
CA ARG A 638 -8.95 6.11 22.78
C ARG A 638 -9.95 6.54 23.86
N SER A 639 -10.36 7.80 23.86
CA SER A 639 -11.35 8.28 24.84
C SER A 639 -12.73 7.62 24.69
N GLY A 640 -13.04 7.07 23.51
CA GLY A 640 -14.38 6.60 23.17
C GLY A 640 -15.46 7.71 23.15
N LYS A 641 -15.03 8.96 23.30
CA LYS A 641 -15.90 10.13 23.29
C LYS A 641 -15.53 11.04 22.11
N TRP A 642 -16.38 11.05 21.11
CA TRP A 642 -16.21 11.82 19.89
C TRP A 642 -17.41 12.75 19.67
N SER A 643 -17.31 13.62 18.67
CA SER A 643 -18.44 14.45 18.22
C SER A 643 -18.87 13.98 16.83
N GLY A 644 -20.15 13.92 16.55
CA GLY A 644 -20.69 13.70 15.20
C GLY A 644 -20.64 14.97 14.35
N ALA A 645 -20.92 14.85 13.06
CA ALA A 645 -20.92 15.97 12.12
C ALA A 645 -21.89 17.11 12.50
N THR A 646 -22.99 16.79 13.17
CA THR A 646 -24.01 17.75 13.68
C THR A 646 -23.69 18.30 15.07
N GLY A 647 -22.51 17.96 15.64
CA GLY A 647 -22.12 18.31 17.00
C GLY A 647 -22.75 17.41 18.08
N ASP A 648 -23.54 16.42 17.69
CA ASP A 648 -24.09 15.43 18.61
C ASP A 648 -23.00 14.53 19.20
N ALA A 649 -23.24 14.03 20.43
CA ALA A 649 -22.28 13.11 21.05
C ALA A 649 -22.26 11.78 20.30
N LEU A 650 -21.09 11.41 19.78
CA LEU A 650 -20.80 10.08 19.25
C LEU A 650 -19.93 9.34 20.26
N THR A 651 -20.43 8.28 20.84
CA THR A 651 -19.74 7.55 21.90
C THR A 651 -19.61 6.07 21.61
N ALA A 652 -18.49 5.52 22.03
CA ALA A 652 -18.23 4.08 21.98
C ALA A 652 -17.67 3.59 23.31
N GLN A 653 -17.96 2.35 23.65
CA GLN A 653 -17.31 1.60 24.72
C GLN A 653 -16.32 0.64 24.07
N PHE A 654 -15.04 0.81 24.38
CA PHE A 654 -14.01 -0.13 23.97
C PHE A 654 -13.95 -1.35 24.89
N PHE A 655 -13.59 -2.49 24.31
CA PHE A 655 -13.27 -3.71 25.04
C PHE A 655 -11.76 -3.95 25.03
N GLN A 656 -11.32 -5.03 25.71
CA GLN A 656 -9.93 -5.44 25.75
C GLN A 656 -9.42 -5.75 24.34
N SER A 657 -8.39 -5.00 23.90
CA SER A 657 -7.82 -5.11 22.56
C SER A 657 -6.87 -6.29 22.45
N TRP A 658 -6.65 -6.81 21.23
CA TRP A 658 -5.63 -7.83 20.95
C TRP A 658 -4.36 -7.16 20.47
N ASP A 659 -3.25 -7.38 21.17
CA ASP A 659 -1.92 -6.99 20.72
C ASP A 659 -1.29 -8.15 19.95
N LEU A 660 -1.03 -7.91 18.66
CA LEU A 660 -0.49 -8.89 17.70
C LEU A 660 1.02 -8.72 17.48
N GLU A 661 1.74 -8.00 18.35
CA GLU A 661 3.18 -7.73 18.19
C GLU A 661 4.00 -9.01 18.00
N HIS A 662 3.62 -10.08 18.69
CA HIS A 662 4.31 -11.37 18.66
C HIS A 662 3.59 -12.44 17.81
N ALA A 663 2.58 -12.05 17.06
CA ALA A 663 1.89 -12.91 16.12
C ALA A 663 2.41 -12.73 14.69
N THR A 664 2.57 -13.83 13.96
CA THR A 664 2.97 -13.78 12.55
C THR A 664 1.78 -13.32 11.71
N THR A 665 1.68 -12.02 11.46
CA THR A 665 0.58 -11.40 10.69
C THR A 665 0.96 -11.00 9.28
N GLY A 666 2.26 -11.02 8.92
CA GLY A 666 2.74 -10.53 7.62
C GLY A 666 2.70 -9.01 7.45
N PHE A 667 2.16 -8.25 8.41
CA PHE A 667 2.17 -6.79 8.35
C PHE A 667 3.59 -6.24 8.56
N PRO A 668 3.99 -5.18 7.83
CA PRO A 668 5.32 -4.58 7.98
C PRO A 668 5.46 -3.78 9.28
N ASN A 669 4.35 -3.47 9.95
CA ASN A 669 4.31 -2.78 11.24
C ASN A 669 3.56 -3.65 12.24
N HIS A 670 3.89 -3.50 13.53
CA HIS A 670 3.11 -4.13 14.59
C HIS A 670 1.65 -3.69 14.53
N SER A 671 0.75 -4.64 14.70
CA SER A 671 -0.69 -4.48 14.57
C SER A 671 -1.41 -4.86 15.86
N CYS A 672 -2.66 -4.42 15.95
CA CYS A 672 -3.58 -4.77 17.02
C CYS A 672 -4.99 -4.93 16.45
N VAL A 673 -5.89 -5.56 17.21
CA VAL A 673 -7.33 -5.54 16.90
C VAL A 673 -8.04 -4.75 17.97
N ILE A 674 -8.79 -3.75 17.54
CA ILE A 674 -9.58 -2.88 18.43
C ILE A 674 -11.04 -3.31 18.35
N HIS A 675 -11.63 -3.55 19.51
CA HIS A 675 -13.03 -3.93 19.65
C HIS A 675 -13.82 -2.88 20.41
N GLY A 676 -15.10 -2.70 20.05
CA GLY A 676 -15.98 -1.82 20.78
C GLY A 676 -17.44 -1.92 20.35
N THR A 677 -18.27 -1.19 21.06
CA THR A 677 -19.70 -1.06 20.77
C THR A 677 -20.09 0.42 20.76
N ARG A 678 -20.91 0.84 19.79
CA ARG A 678 -21.51 2.18 19.78
C ARG A 678 -22.55 2.27 20.87
N THR A 679 -22.35 3.15 21.84
CA THR A 679 -23.16 3.28 23.05
C THR A 679 -23.59 4.73 23.28
N THR A 680 -24.44 4.99 24.28
CA THR A 680 -24.80 6.34 24.71
C THR A 680 -23.82 6.91 25.75
N THR A 681 -22.95 6.07 26.31
CA THR A 681 -21.94 6.46 27.30
C THR A 681 -20.56 6.04 26.81
N ALA A 682 -19.58 6.94 26.93
CA ALA A 682 -18.21 6.61 26.53
C ALA A 682 -17.55 5.66 27.53
N GLY A 683 -16.83 4.64 26.99
CA GLY A 683 -15.91 3.80 27.75
C GLY A 683 -14.53 3.88 27.11
N PRO A 684 -13.51 4.46 27.78
CA PRO A 684 -12.19 4.57 27.21
C PRO A 684 -11.58 3.20 26.96
N MET A 685 -10.59 3.14 26.07
CA MET A 685 -9.88 1.91 25.75
C MET A 685 -9.21 1.35 27.02
N PRO A 686 -9.45 0.08 27.37
CA PRO A 686 -8.80 -0.58 28.51
C PRO A 686 -7.29 -0.58 28.37
N GLN A 687 -6.58 -0.45 29.51
CA GLN A 687 -5.12 -0.59 29.54
C GLN A 687 -4.69 -2.04 29.46
N GLU A 688 -5.51 -2.94 29.98
CA GLU A 688 -5.33 -4.37 29.87
C GLU A 688 -5.64 -4.87 28.45
N VAL A 689 -4.74 -5.66 27.88
CA VAL A 689 -4.83 -6.21 26.52
C VAL A 689 -4.52 -7.70 26.52
N GLU A 690 -5.04 -8.38 25.51
CA GLU A 690 -4.62 -9.74 25.20
C GLU A 690 -3.34 -9.71 24.35
N LEU A 691 -2.26 -10.28 24.83
CA LEU A 691 -1.01 -10.45 24.10
C LEU A 691 -1.05 -11.78 23.33
N TRP A 692 -1.07 -11.69 22.02
CA TRP A 692 -1.14 -12.85 21.14
C TRP A 692 0.25 -13.24 20.66
N THR A 693 0.69 -14.45 20.99
CA THR A 693 1.95 -15.03 20.52
C THR A 693 1.64 -16.19 19.59
N LEU A 694 2.09 -16.08 18.35
CA LEU A 694 1.83 -17.06 17.31
C LEU A 694 3.04 -17.16 16.38
N LYS A 695 3.59 -18.38 16.23
CA LYS A 695 4.60 -18.69 15.22
C LYS A 695 4.02 -19.73 14.27
N LEU A 696 3.69 -19.33 13.08
CA LEU A 696 3.13 -20.21 12.07
C LEU A 696 4.24 -21.03 11.40
N PRO A 697 4.12 -22.35 11.33
CA PRO A 697 4.98 -23.21 10.52
C PRO A 697 4.83 -22.94 9.01
N ARG A 698 3.61 -22.56 8.58
CA ARG A 698 3.25 -22.18 7.21
C ARG A 698 2.27 -21.01 7.25
N PRO A 699 2.37 -20.05 6.30
CA PRO A 699 1.52 -18.84 6.30
C PRO A 699 0.04 -19.11 5.96
N ASP A 700 -0.27 -20.23 5.30
CA ASP A 700 -1.57 -20.62 4.75
C ASP A 700 -2.33 -21.64 5.61
N MET A 701 -1.96 -21.79 6.90
CA MET A 701 -2.64 -22.73 7.79
C MET A 701 -4.08 -22.30 8.08
N PRO A 702 -5.07 -23.24 8.07
CA PRO A 702 -6.43 -22.97 8.51
C PRO A 702 -6.50 -22.56 9.98
N TRP A 703 -7.50 -21.78 10.34
CA TRP A 703 -7.67 -21.29 11.71
C TRP A 703 -7.75 -22.44 12.74
N ASP A 704 -8.40 -23.55 12.41
CA ASP A 704 -8.54 -24.67 13.34
C ASP A 704 -7.20 -25.31 13.72
N ASP A 705 -6.24 -25.34 12.78
CA ASP A 705 -4.88 -25.82 13.04
C ASP A 705 -4.06 -24.78 13.80
N ILE A 706 -4.32 -23.49 13.57
CA ILE A 706 -3.61 -22.37 14.23
C ILE A 706 -3.93 -22.30 15.72
N LYS A 707 -5.14 -22.63 16.14
CA LYS A 707 -5.56 -22.60 17.56
C LYS A 707 -4.59 -23.33 18.48
N GLU A 708 -4.00 -24.44 18.03
CA GLU A 708 -3.06 -25.24 18.79
C GLU A 708 -1.69 -24.56 18.98
N HIS A 709 -1.34 -23.60 18.09
CA HIS A 709 -0.08 -22.87 18.11
C HIS A 709 -0.20 -21.47 18.73
N LEU A 710 -1.43 -21.03 19.04
CA LEU A 710 -1.70 -19.70 19.58
C LEU A 710 -1.61 -19.72 21.11
N THR A 711 -0.80 -18.81 21.66
CA THR A 711 -0.78 -18.52 23.10
C THR A 711 -1.31 -17.12 23.34
N VAL A 712 -2.33 -17.00 24.18
CA VAL A 712 -2.92 -15.70 24.57
C VAL A 712 -2.64 -15.51 26.06
N THR A 713 -2.02 -14.36 26.38
CA THR A 713 -1.76 -13.94 27.77
C THR A 713 -2.27 -12.53 27.96
N THR A 714 -2.53 -12.15 29.20
CA THR A 714 -2.93 -10.79 29.54
C THR A 714 -1.71 -9.92 29.82
N GLY A 715 -1.71 -8.68 29.33
CA GLY A 715 -0.68 -7.69 29.59
C GLY A 715 -1.25 -6.28 29.64
N ASP A 716 -0.45 -5.35 30.14
CA ASP A 716 -0.84 -3.94 30.25
C ASP A 716 -0.17 -3.09 29.17
N ILE A 717 -0.94 -2.26 28.49
CA ILE A 717 -0.39 -1.15 27.70
C ILE A 717 -0.19 0.02 28.63
N ASN A 718 1.06 0.30 28.93
CA ASN A 718 1.40 1.52 29.64
C ASN A 718 1.07 2.72 28.74
N GLU A 719 -0.05 3.38 29.00
CA GLU A 719 -0.29 4.74 28.50
C GLU A 719 0.71 5.66 29.17
N VAL A 720 1.84 5.82 28.51
CA VAL A 720 2.84 6.76 29.00
C VAL A 720 2.43 8.15 28.60
N GLY A 721 2.15 8.98 29.58
CA GLY A 721 1.97 10.42 29.43
C GLY A 721 0.70 11.04 29.97
N ASN A 722 -0.17 10.29 30.65
CA ASN A 722 -1.48 10.82 31.07
C ASN A 722 -1.54 11.43 32.48
N THR A 723 -0.53 11.22 33.34
CA THR A 723 -0.57 11.68 34.74
C THR A 723 0.62 12.55 35.18
N LEU A 724 1.68 12.65 34.38
CA LEU A 724 2.85 13.40 34.76
C LEU A 724 2.94 14.72 33.99
N THR A 725 3.16 15.81 34.73
CA THR A 725 3.55 17.09 34.13
C THR A 725 4.89 16.87 33.41
N PRO A 726 5.00 17.12 32.09
CA PRO A 726 6.27 16.97 31.39
C PRO A 726 7.36 17.80 32.03
N SER A 727 8.62 17.39 31.88
CA SER A 727 9.75 18.21 32.27
C SER A 727 9.65 19.62 31.68
N PRO A 728 9.89 20.69 32.44
CA PRO A 728 9.89 22.08 31.94
C PRO A 728 10.84 22.28 30.74
N TYR A 729 11.84 21.44 30.60
CA TYR A 729 12.76 21.45 29.48
C TYR A 729 12.12 21.10 28.12
N GLU A 730 10.93 20.49 28.07
CA GLU A 730 10.25 20.15 26.82
C GLU A 730 10.06 21.37 25.90
N SER A 731 9.70 22.51 26.48
CA SER A 731 9.47 23.76 25.74
C SER A 731 10.77 24.42 25.29
N ARG A 732 11.88 24.18 26.00
CA ARG A 732 13.19 24.78 25.76
C ARG A 732 13.95 24.08 24.65
N PHE A 733 13.80 22.75 24.49
CA PHE A 733 14.47 22.00 23.44
C PHE A 733 13.76 22.14 22.09
N ARG A 734 14.53 22.43 21.04
CA ARG A 734 14.10 22.63 19.66
C ARG A 734 14.83 21.66 18.75
N GLN A 735 14.19 21.26 17.67
CA GLN A 735 14.84 20.46 16.63
C GLN A 735 15.80 21.34 15.82
N GLY A 736 16.94 20.81 15.40
CA GLY A 736 17.89 21.50 14.54
C GLY A 736 17.38 21.70 13.11
N ALA A 737 18.15 22.43 12.30
CA ALA A 737 17.78 22.85 10.95
C ALA A 737 17.80 21.69 9.94
N ILE A 738 16.93 21.76 8.94
CA ILE A 738 16.86 20.75 7.87
C ILE A 738 17.91 21.06 6.79
N LEU A 739 19.18 20.79 7.09
CA LEU A 739 20.29 21.00 6.16
C LEU A 739 20.36 19.84 5.11
N LEU A 740 19.28 19.68 4.36
CA LEU A 740 19.08 18.63 3.31
C LEU A 740 18.54 19.25 2.02
N PRO A 741 18.89 18.70 0.84
CA PRO A 741 19.79 17.52 0.59
C PRO A 741 21.27 17.85 0.91
N ARG A 742 22.02 16.86 1.42
CA ARG A 742 23.42 17.06 1.83
C ARG A 742 24.31 17.50 0.66
N VAL A 743 24.10 16.93 -0.51
CA VAL A 743 24.83 17.27 -1.74
C VAL A 743 24.76 18.74 -2.12
N LEU A 744 23.74 19.48 -1.64
CA LEU A 744 23.53 20.90 -1.96
C LEU A 744 24.10 21.84 -0.89
N VAL A 745 24.17 21.43 0.37
CA VAL A 745 24.56 22.30 1.49
C VAL A 745 25.79 21.80 2.25
N GLY A 746 25.98 20.48 2.34
CA GLY A 746 27.15 19.89 3.00
C GLY A 746 28.37 19.96 2.11
N VAL A 747 29.53 20.29 2.68
CA VAL A 747 30.78 20.47 1.93
C VAL A 747 31.96 19.84 2.63
N GLU A 748 32.98 19.53 1.84
CA GLU A 748 34.33 19.19 2.29
C GLU A 748 35.36 20.04 1.55
N PRO A 749 36.45 20.49 2.21
CA PRO A 749 37.52 21.22 1.58
C PRO A 749 38.26 20.34 0.57
N ILE A 750 38.65 20.95 -0.55
CA ILE A 750 39.49 20.30 -1.57
C ILE A 750 40.70 21.17 -1.91
N ASP A 751 41.71 20.58 -2.49
CA ASP A 751 42.90 21.29 -2.95
C ASP A 751 42.55 22.40 -3.96
N PRO A 752 42.83 23.67 -3.67
CA PRO A 752 42.55 24.77 -4.59
C PRO A 752 43.44 24.80 -5.83
N GLY A 753 44.51 23.99 -5.84
CA GLY A 753 45.51 23.95 -6.91
C GLY A 753 46.63 25.00 -6.75
N PRO A 754 47.55 25.13 -7.73
CA PRO A 754 48.74 25.95 -7.64
C PRO A 754 48.52 27.47 -7.38
N LEU A 755 47.39 27.99 -7.81
CA LEU A 755 47.05 29.41 -7.63
C LEU A 755 46.36 29.72 -6.27
N GLY A 756 46.06 28.69 -5.48
CA GLY A 756 45.38 28.85 -4.20
C GLY A 756 43.91 29.29 -4.38
N ALA A 757 43.19 29.40 -3.24
CA ALA A 757 41.78 29.83 -3.26
C ALA A 757 41.61 31.36 -3.14
N GLY A 758 42.68 32.10 -2.86
CA GLY A 758 42.64 33.53 -2.54
C GLY A 758 42.45 33.80 -1.02
N ALA A 759 42.76 35.01 -0.60
CA ALA A 759 42.68 35.41 0.82
C ALA A 759 41.25 35.33 1.33
N GLY A 760 41.03 34.65 2.47
CA GLY A 760 39.71 34.52 3.11
C GLY A 760 38.75 33.57 2.40
N ARG A 761 39.17 32.83 1.35
CA ARG A 761 38.38 31.87 0.57
C ARG A 761 38.83 30.46 0.77
N ILE A 762 37.96 29.52 0.45
CA ILE A 762 38.22 28.09 0.50
C ILE A 762 37.51 27.40 -0.70
N LYS A 763 38.20 26.49 -1.35
CA LYS A 763 37.63 25.65 -2.41
C LYS A 763 36.97 24.45 -1.76
N VAL A 764 35.72 24.19 -2.10
CA VAL A 764 34.92 23.12 -1.50
C VAL A 764 34.22 22.30 -2.58
N GLN A 765 33.93 21.05 -2.26
CA GLN A 765 33.05 20.19 -3.03
C GLN A 765 31.91 19.67 -2.16
N SER A 766 30.84 19.19 -2.79
CA SER A 766 29.71 18.56 -2.08
C SER A 766 30.15 17.38 -1.21
N PHE A 767 29.73 17.38 0.04
CA PHE A 767 29.80 16.23 0.92
C PHE A 767 28.75 15.19 0.53
N ARG A 768 29.16 13.92 0.32
CA ARG A 768 28.27 12.83 -0.01
C ARG A 768 27.87 12.01 1.20
N SER A 769 26.56 11.88 1.43
CA SER A 769 26.03 11.01 2.46
C SER A 769 25.61 9.67 1.87
N THR A 770 25.97 8.57 2.54
CA THR A 770 25.54 7.21 2.17
C THR A 770 24.03 7.00 2.31
N GLN A 771 23.33 7.90 3.00
CA GLN A 771 21.90 7.83 3.24
C GLN A 771 21.07 8.67 2.25
N GLU A 772 21.72 9.34 1.28
CA GLU A 772 20.99 10.06 0.25
C GLU A 772 20.22 9.12 -0.67
N LYS A 773 19.00 9.54 -1.00
CA LYS A 773 18.10 8.82 -1.93
C LYS A 773 18.12 9.47 -3.31
N THR A 774 17.73 8.73 -4.33
CA THR A 774 17.42 9.27 -5.65
C THR A 774 16.33 10.37 -5.51
N PRO A 775 16.42 11.51 -6.26
CA PRO A 775 17.43 11.78 -7.30
C PRO A 775 18.78 12.33 -6.76
N TRP A 776 18.85 12.75 -5.50
CA TRP A 776 20.01 13.45 -4.89
C TRP A 776 21.29 12.64 -4.94
N LYS A 777 21.20 11.31 -4.81
CA LYS A 777 22.33 10.37 -4.88
C LYS A 777 23.02 10.39 -6.25
N GLU A 778 22.28 10.67 -7.31
CA GLU A 778 22.74 10.60 -8.71
C GLU A 778 23.26 11.93 -9.22
N LEU A 779 22.98 13.05 -8.53
CA LEU A 779 23.45 14.36 -8.94
C LEU A 779 24.98 14.47 -8.90
N PRO A 780 25.59 15.23 -9.82
CA PRO A 780 27.02 15.52 -9.76
C PRO A 780 27.35 16.35 -8.51
N SER A 781 28.57 16.18 -7.97
CA SER A 781 29.05 17.03 -6.86
C SER A 781 29.23 18.46 -7.34
N LEU A 782 28.71 19.41 -6.56
CA LEU A 782 28.98 20.83 -6.76
C LEU A 782 30.40 21.14 -6.33
N ILE A 783 31.08 22.05 -7.04
CA ILE A 783 32.43 22.53 -6.74
C ILE A 783 32.47 24.04 -6.91
N ALA A 784 32.91 24.77 -5.87
CA ALA A 784 33.10 26.20 -5.97
C ALA A 784 34.15 26.68 -4.97
N THR A 785 34.64 27.93 -5.19
CA THR A 785 35.46 28.65 -4.23
C THR A 785 34.57 29.66 -3.51
N VAL A 786 34.36 29.46 -2.22
CA VAL A 786 33.46 30.28 -1.38
C VAL A 786 34.25 31.06 -0.33
N ASP A 787 33.67 32.16 0.14
CA ASP A 787 34.29 32.90 1.29
C ASP A 787 34.17 32.01 2.55
N ARG A 788 35.26 31.89 3.30
CA ARG A 788 35.36 30.98 4.46
C ARG A 788 34.28 31.24 5.51
N ARG A 789 33.78 32.49 5.65
CA ARG A 789 32.71 32.88 6.60
C ARG A 789 31.39 32.18 6.38
N PHE A 790 31.10 31.71 5.13
CA PHE A 790 29.89 31.01 4.80
C PHE A 790 30.01 29.48 5.01
N VAL A 791 31.23 29.00 5.28
CA VAL A 791 31.48 27.61 5.63
C VAL A 791 31.41 27.47 7.14
N ARG A 792 30.30 26.88 7.62
CA ARG A 792 30.02 26.70 9.05
C ARG A 792 30.19 25.23 9.46
N PRO A 793 30.70 24.95 10.67
CA PRO A 793 30.63 23.61 11.24
C PRO A 793 29.18 23.15 11.37
N MET A 794 28.90 21.89 11.07
CA MET A 794 27.57 21.27 11.12
C MET A 794 27.64 20.03 12.01
N LEU A 795 26.86 20.03 13.09
CA LEU A 795 26.71 18.89 14.00
C LEU A 795 25.62 17.95 13.50
N LEU A 796 25.96 16.68 13.38
CA LEU A 796 25.10 15.59 12.93
C LEU A 796 24.86 14.58 14.04
N GLY A 797 23.88 13.68 13.89
CA GLY A 797 23.66 12.60 14.86
C GLY A 797 24.90 11.72 15.11
N GLU A 798 25.75 11.56 14.10
CA GLU A 798 27.00 10.79 14.20
C GLU A 798 28.14 11.57 14.93
N THR A 799 28.07 12.89 15.00
CA THR A 799 29.09 13.71 15.66
C THR A 799 28.88 13.85 17.17
N VAL A 800 27.70 13.42 17.67
CA VAL A 800 27.37 13.48 19.11
C VAL A 800 27.62 12.12 19.75
N LEU A 801 28.55 12.10 20.70
CA LEU A 801 28.85 10.97 21.59
C LEU A 801 28.42 11.33 23.02
N PRO A 802 28.28 10.36 23.95
CA PRO A 802 28.01 10.65 25.33
C PRO A 802 29.10 11.60 25.90
N PHE A 803 28.70 12.78 26.39
CA PHE A 803 29.56 13.81 26.98
C PHE A 803 30.66 14.36 26.08
N ARG A 804 30.69 14.04 24.79
CA ARG A 804 31.79 14.44 23.88
C ARG A 804 31.27 14.68 22.45
N LEU A 805 31.89 15.65 21.76
CA LEU A 805 31.73 15.84 20.31
C LEU A 805 32.92 15.25 19.54
N THR A 806 32.62 14.72 18.37
CA THR A 806 33.67 14.46 17.34
C THR A 806 33.77 15.62 16.37
N ALA A 807 34.72 15.57 15.44
CA ALA A 807 34.90 16.59 14.41
C ALA A 807 33.57 16.86 13.66
N ALA A 808 33.15 18.12 13.64
CA ALA A 808 31.97 18.57 12.90
C ALA A 808 32.20 18.42 11.39
N ARG A 809 31.12 18.18 10.63
CA ARG A 809 31.13 18.34 9.18
C ARG A 809 30.99 19.83 8.83
N SER A 810 31.18 20.18 7.57
CA SER A 810 31.02 21.57 7.12
C SER A 810 29.79 21.72 6.22
N ALA A 811 29.18 22.90 6.27
CA ALA A 811 28.06 23.26 5.37
C ALA A 811 28.27 24.70 4.85
N VAL A 812 27.91 24.94 3.59
CA VAL A 812 27.82 26.30 3.04
C VAL A 812 26.40 26.79 3.31
N VAL A 813 26.29 27.88 4.08
CA VAL A 813 25.02 28.51 4.44
C VAL A 813 25.08 30.03 4.28
N PRO A 814 24.00 30.67 3.81
CA PRO A 814 23.97 32.12 3.57
C PRO A 814 23.70 32.87 4.88
N VAL A 815 24.63 32.82 5.84
CA VAL A 815 24.53 33.49 7.15
C VAL A 815 25.68 34.49 7.32
N VAL A 816 25.35 35.77 7.53
CA VAL A 816 26.28 36.86 7.78
C VAL A 816 25.83 37.63 9.02
N ALA A 817 26.77 38.04 9.87
CA ALA A 817 26.50 38.76 11.09
C ALA A 817 25.38 38.12 11.95
N GLU A 818 25.37 36.81 11.98
CA GLU A 818 24.36 35.99 12.71
C GLU A 818 22.92 36.15 12.23
N GLU A 819 22.72 36.57 10.98
CA GLU A 819 21.44 36.64 10.31
C GLU A 819 21.47 35.84 9.02
N LEU A 820 20.34 35.20 8.70
CA LEU A 820 20.14 34.48 7.43
C LEU A 820 19.90 35.51 6.33
N LEU A 821 20.66 35.43 5.25
CA LEU A 821 20.49 36.32 4.10
C LEU A 821 19.20 36.01 3.35
N GLU A 822 18.48 37.04 2.96
CA GLU A 822 17.41 36.90 1.97
C GLU A 822 18.00 36.48 0.61
N PRO A 823 17.25 35.77 -0.24
CA PRO A 823 17.76 35.23 -1.50
C PRO A 823 18.44 36.27 -2.39
N GLU A 824 17.88 37.48 -2.46
CA GLU A 824 18.40 38.57 -3.28
C GLU A 824 19.74 39.13 -2.73
N ALA A 825 19.96 39.03 -1.42
CA ALA A 825 21.21 39.51 -0.78
C ALA A 825 22.40 38.56 -0.99
N VAL A 826 22.15 37.30 -1.41
CA VAL A 826 23.20 36.32 -1.73
C VAL A 826 24.07 36.80 -2.90
N GLU A 827 23.47 37.48 -3.88
CA GLU A 827 24.15 38.02 -5.07
C GLU A 827 25.29 39.02 -4.70
N ASN A 828 25.20 39.69 -3.55
CA ASN A 828 26.25 40.60 -3.07
C ASN A 828 27.56 39.88 -2.68
N TYR A 829 27.54 38.53 -2.66
CA TYR A 829 28.68 37.71 -2.26
C TYR A 829 29.06 36.72 -3.38
N PRO A 830 29.89 37.12 -4.39
CA PRO A 830 30.09 36.32 -5.62
C PRO A 830 30.54 34.88 -5.38
N GLY A 831 31.35 34.61 -4.34
CA GLY A 831 31.76 33.26 -4.01
C GLY A 831 30.60 32.39 -3.49
N LEU A 832 29.73 32.97 -2.64
CA LEU A 832 28.52 32.33 -2.16
C LEU A 832 27.49 32.16 -3.28
N ALA A 833 27.25 33.21 -4.09
CA ALA A 833 26.33 33.21 -5.17
C ALA A 833 26.62 32.07 -6.16
N THR A 834 27.90 31.87 -6.53
CA THR A 834 28.31 30.79 -7.43
C THR A 834 27.90 29.39 -6.91
N TRP A 835 28.03 29.13 -5.62
CA TRP A 835 27.57 27.89 -5.00
C TRP A 835 26.07 27.81 -4.93
N TRP A 836 25.45 28.89 -4.43
CA TRP A 836 24.03 28.92 -4.09
C TRP A 836 23.12 28.85 -5.31
N ASP A 837 23.52 29.48 -6.43
CA ASP A 837 22.78 29.40 -7.70
C ASP A 837 22.75 27.97 -8.25
N GLN A 838 23.88 27.27 -8.16
CA GLN A 838 23.92 25.85 -8.58
C GLN A 838 23.07 24.98 -7.66
N ALA A 839 23.15 25.21 -6.35
CA ALA A 839 22.43 24.43 -5.35
C ALA A 839 20.90 24.69 -5.41
N ASP A 840 20.47 25.94 -5.55
CA ASP A 840 19.04 26.30 -5.64
C ASP A 840 18.42 25.81 -6.96
N ARG A 841 19.16 25.88 -8.08
CA ARG A 841 18.73 25.32 -9.37
C ARG A 841 18.56 23.80 -9.25
N ALA A 842 19.58 23.11 -8.76
CA ALA A 842 19.50 21.65 -8.57
C ALA A 842 18.37 21.25 -7.61
N TRP A 843 18.09 22.07 -6.60
CA TRP A 843 16.94 21.87 -5.72
C TRP A 843 15.61 21.99 -6.47
N ARG A 844 15.41 23.06 -7.22
CA ARG A 844 14.16 23.31 -7.95
C ARG A 844 13.88 22.24 -8.99
N ASP A 845 14.91 21.79 -9.71
CA ASP A 845 14.78 20.80 -10.77
C ASP A 845 14.46 19.40 -10.24
N ASN A 846 14.82 19.08 -8.99
CA ASN A 846 14.77 17.71 -8.47
C ASN A 846 13.90 17.52 -7.22
N CYS A 847 13.27 18.56 -6.67
CA CYS A 847 12.48 18.40 -5.44
C CYS A 847 11.07 17.82 -5.63
N GLY A 848 10.67 17.51 -6.87
CA GLY A 848 9.38 16.88 -7.20
C GLY A 848 8.15 17.78 -6.96
N LYS A 849 8.31 19.11 -6.92
CA LYS A 849 7.23 20.07 -6.76
C LYS A 849 7.14 20.98 -7.99
N SER A 850 5.93 21.29 -8.44
CA SER A 850 5.69 22.21 -9.56
C SER A 850 6.15 23.65 -9.26
N HIS A 851 6.03 24.09 -7.99
CA HIS A 851 6.44 25.41 -7.52
C HIS A 851 7.26 25.26 -6.23
N PRO A 852 8.54 24.88 -6.31
CA PRO A 852 9.34 24.67 -5.12
C PRO A 852 9.72 25.99 -4.46
N PRO A 853 9.71 26.09 -3.11
CA PRO A 853 10.26 27.23 -2.42
C PRO A 853 11.79 27.31 -2.67
N PRO A 854 12.40 28.49 -2.63
CA PRO A 854 13.86 28.62 -2.67
C PRO A 854 14.56 27.73 -1.63
N LEU A 855 15.76 27.23 -1.95
CA LEU A 855 16.54 26.38 -1.05
C LEU A 855 16.77 27.04 0.32
N ALA A 856 16.95 28.36 0.37
CA ALA A 856 17.08 29.12 1.62
C ALA A 856 15.85 28.91 2.54
N LYS A 857 14.62 28.96 2.00
CA LYS A 857 13.40 28.69 2.76
C LYS A 857 13.27 27.21 3.14
N ARG A 858 13.85 26.32 2.36
CA ARG A 858 13.87 24.88 2.68
C ARG A 858 14.76 24.57 3.86
N ILE A 859 15.95 25.14 3.93
CA ILE A 859 16.88 24.89 5.05
C ILE A 859 16.46 25.61 6.34
N ASP A 860 15.67 26.70 6.22
CA ASP A 860 15.06 27.41 7.35
C ASP A 860 13.58 27.04 7.58
N TYR A 861 13.18 25.84 7.22
CA TYR A 861 11.83 25.35 7.40
C TYR A 861 11.39 25.47 8.88
N HIS A 862 10.23 26.10 9.12
CA HIS A 862 9.75 26.48 10.46
C HIS A 862 10.74 27.30 11.30
N ALA A 863 11.54 28.13 10.66
CA ALA A 863 12.56 28.94 11.32
C ALA A 863 13.58 28.14 12.13
N GLN A 864 13.86 26.88 11.74
CA GLN A 864 14.76 26.00 12.51
C GLN A 864 16.24 26.39 12.38
N LEU A 865 16.64 27.06 11.30
CA LEU A 865 17.97 27.59 11.14
C LEU A 865 18.09 28.97 11.80
N SER A 866 17.19 29.86 11.48
CA SER A 866 17.19 31.25 12.05
C SER A 866 17.00 31.24 13.57
N ALA A 867 16.26 30.29 14.14
CA ALA A 867 16.13 30.14 15.60
C ALA A 867 17.41 29.75 16.33
N GLN A 868 18.48 29.34 15.63
CA GLN A 868 19.79 29.08 16.19
C GLN A 868 20.64 30.36 16.27
N LEU A 869 20.21 31.43 15.61
CA LEU A 869 20.94 32.67 15.47
C LEU A 869 20.35 33.78 16.37
N PRO A 870 21.17 34.58 17.04
CA PRO A 870 22.59 34.39 17.30
C PRO A 870 22.90 33.12 18.08
N ILE A 871 24.03 32.48 17.80
CA ILE A 871 24.37 31.17 18.41
C ILE A 871 24.73 31.37 19.89
N PRO A 872 23.99 30.76 20.83
CA PRO A 872 24.27 30.88 22.26
C PRO A 872 25.63 30.26 22.65
N PRO A 873 26.30 30.80 23.70
CA PRO A 873 27.65 30.34 24.10
C PRO A 873 27.68 28.93 24.69
N VAL A 874 26.57 28.46 25.29
CA VAL A 874 26.44 27.12 25.84
C VAL A 874 25.13 26.52 25.42
N ARG A 875 25.21 25.40 24.72
CA ARG A 875 24.05 24.61 24.28
C ARG A 875 24.21 23.14 24.69
N VAL A 876 23.12 22.48 24.94
CA VAL A 876 23.06 21.00 25.09
C VAL A 876 22.36 20.43 23.89
N VAL A 877 22.97 19.41 23.31
CA VAL A 877 22.37 18.67 22.17
C VAL A 877 22.19 17.20 22.53
N TYR A 878 21.12 16.59 21.99
CA TYR A 878 20.95 15.13 22.03
C TYR A 878 20.45 14.58 20.72
N THR A 879 20.70 13.27 20.51
CA THR A 879 20.34 12.58 19.28
C THR A 879 18.85 12.29 19.20
N LYS A 880 18.23 12.65 18.07
CA LYS A 880 16.80 12.41 17.80
C LYS A 880 16.44 10.92 17.73
N SER A 881 17.35 10.08 17.23
CA SER A 881 17.09 8.67 16.98
C SER A 881 18.34 7.81 17.22
N GLY A 882 18.13 6.53 17.49
CA GLY A 882 19.19 5.54 17.71
C GLY A 882 18.74 4.46 18.72
N ASN A 883 19.62 3.48 18.95
CA ASN A 883 19.37 2.45 19.96
C ASN A 883 19.71 2.93 21.37
N THR A 884 20.59 3.95 21.47
CA THR A 884 20.99 4.59 22.74
C THR A 884 21.02 6.09 22.56
N LEU A 885 20.47 6.82 23.52
CA LEU A 885 20.50 8.28 23.56
C LEU A 885 21.96 8.73 23.78
N ALA A 886 22.39 9.79 23.09
CA ALA A 886 23.68 10.41 23.33
C ALA A 886 23.48 11.93 23.38
N ALA A 887 24.03 12.57 24.40
CA ALA A 887 23.93 13.99 24.62
C ALA A 887 25.32 14.58 24.97
N CYS A 888 25.55 15.84 24.55
CA CYS A 888 26.77 16.54 24.88
C CYS A 888 26.56 18.08 24.89
N MET A 889 27.46 18.78 25.61
CA MET A 889 27.54 20.22 25.63
C MET A 889 28.26 20.74 24.38
N VAL A 890 27.76 21.84 23.81
CA VAL A 890 28.35 22.53 22.65
C VAL A 890 28.73 23.96 23.06
N ARG A 891 30.03 24.26 22.97
CA ARG A 891 30.59 25.58 23.25
C ARG A 891 31.00 26.32 21.96
N ASP A 892 31.00 25.66 20.82
CA ASP A 892 31.31 26.26 19.52
C ASP A 892 30.18 27.21 19.11
N THR A 893 30.43 28.50 19.12
CA THR A 893 29.50 29.56 18.73
C THR A 893 29.39 29.76 17.23
N THR A 894 30.01 28.89 16.43
CA THR A 894 29.91 28.87 14.95
C THR A 894 29.16 27.66 14.42
N ALA A 895 29.01 26.59 15.21
CA ALA A 895 28.45 25.33 14.80
C ALA A 895 26.93 25.37 14.69
N LEU A 896 26.41 24.90 13.56
CA LEU A 896 24.99 24.70 13.29
C LEU A 896 24.55 23.30 13.68
N ILE A 897 23.33 23.16 14.15
CA ILE A 897 22.75 21.90 14.63
C ILE A 897 21.76 21.39 13.59
N ASP A 898 21.98 20.17 13.12
CA ASP A 898 21.13 19.49 12.13
C ASP A 898 19.85 18.89 12.72
N HIS A 899 18.85 18.70 11.87
CA HIS A 899 17.52 18.17 12.22
C HIS A 899 17.50 16.77 12.88
N LYS A 900 18.61 16.02 12.84
CA LYS A 900 18.79 14.74 13.56
C LYS A 900 19.15 14.92 15.03
N LEU A 901 19.23 16.17 15.49
CA LEU A 901 19.52 16.56 16.88
C LEU A 901 18.43 17.49 17.41
N TYR A 902 18.19 17.40 18.72
CA TYR A 902 17.48 18.40 19.49
C TYR A 902 18.50 19.22 20.31
N TRP A 903 18.21 20.50 20.53
CA TRP A 903 19.09 21.40 21.25
C TRP A 903 18.33 22.38 22.13
N ALA A 904 18.97 22.83 23.19
CA ALA A 904 18.53 23.93 24.03
C ALA A 904 19.74 24.81 24.50
N THR A 905 19.46 26.07 24.76
CA THR A 905 20.40 26.95 25.46
C THR A 905 20.42 26.56 26.92
N ALA A 906 21.64 26.42 27.49
CA ALA A 906 21.81 26.28 28.92
C ALA A 906 22.24 27.65 29.51
N THR A 907 21.77 27.98 30.70
CA THR A 907 22.08 29.25 31.39
C THR A 907 23.53 29.30 31.81
N ASN A 908 24.12 28.15 32.12
CA ASN A 908 25.53 28.01 32.51
C ASN A 908 26.03 26.57 32.28
N SER A 909 27.34 26.34 32.51
CA SER A 909 27.94 25.02 32.32
C SER A 909 27.46 23.97 33.32
N SER A 910 26.98 24.34 34.51
CA SER A 910 26.47 23.41 35.52
C SER A 910 25.10 22.87 35.10
N GLU A 911 24.20 23.72 34.60
CA GLU A 911 22.93 23.26 34.00
C GLU A 911 23.16 22.37 32.79
N ALA A 912 24.16 22.71 31.93
CA ALA A 912 24.47 21.84 30.78
C ALA A 912 24.97 20.46 31.23
N ALA A 913 25.88 20.41 32.21
CA ALA A 913 26.40 19.13 32.74
C ALA A 913 25.31 18.28 33.44
N TYR A 914 24.39 18.95 34.18
CA TYR A 914 23.21 18.31 34.75
C TYR A 914 22.33 17.64 33.68
N LEU A 915 22.03 18.37 32.59
CA LEU A 915 21.26 17.83 31.47
C LEU A 915 21.99 16.69 30.77
N GLU A 916 23.30 16.78 30.56
CA GLU A 916 24.09 15.72 29.96
C GLU A 916 24.05 14.42 30.81
N ALA A 917 24.18 14.56 32.14
CA ALA A 917 24.11 13.41 33.05
C ALA A 917 22.76 12.66 32.92
N ILE A 918 21.66 13.42 32.96
CA ILE A 918 20.32 12.87 32.84
C ILE A 918 20.09 12.23 31.45
N LEU A 919 20.38 12.97 30.36
CA LEU A 919 20.12 12.56 29.00
C LEU A 919 20.99 11.36 28.55
N ASN A 920 22.15 11.14 29.14
CA ASN A 920 23.01 9.99 28.87
C ASN A 920 22.73 8.76 29.76
N SER A 921 21.85 8.90 30.78
CA SER A 921 21.61 7.80 31.72
C SER A 921 20.82 6.65 31.11
N ALA A 922 21.15 5.43 31.50
CA ALA A 922 20.40 4.22 31.13
C ALA A 922 19.05 4.18 31.85
N THR A 923 18.97 4.77 33.05
CA THR A 923 17.74 4.94 33.83
C THR A 923 16.69 5.73 33.04
N LEU A 924 17.04 6.90 32.50
CA LEU A 924 16.13 7.67 31.63
C LEU A 924 15.76 6.88 30.38
N LEU A 925 16.74 6.24 29.72
CA LEU A 925 16.50 5.42 28.53
C LEU A 925 15.48 4.32 28.78
N ALA A 926 15.61 3.58 29.89
CA ALA A 926 14.69 2.52 30.28
C ALA A 926 13.26 3.05 30.48
N ARG A 927 13.10 4.31 30.99
CA ARG A 927 11.80 4.94 31.21
C ARG A 927 11.14 5.40 29.91
N ILE A 928 11.91 5.87 28.94
CA ILE A 928 11.38 6.34 27.66
C ILE A 928 11.22 5.22 26.63
N GLN A 929 11.89 4.09 26.79
CA GLN A 929 11.85 2.98 25.82
C GLN A 929 10.43 2.48 25.50
N PRO A 930 9.51 2.36 26.46
CA PRO A 930 8.10 2.03 26.18
C PRO A 930 7.37 3.10 25.36
N LEU A 931 7.87 4.36 25.38
CA LEU A 931 7.29 5.52 24.68
C LEU A 931 7.73 5.65 23.23
N GLN A 932 8.81 4.96 22.87
CA GLN A 932 9.40 5.10 21.55
C GLN A 932 8.53 4.39 20.50
N ALA A 933 8.49 5.00 19.30
CA ALA A 933 7.90 4.36 18.14
C ALA A 933 8.68 3.08 17.79
N ARG A 934 8.03 1.93 17.86
CA ARG A 934 8.60 0.65 17.45
C ARG A 934 8.40 0.47 15.95
N GLY A 935 9.49 0.37 15.19
CA GLY A 935 9.49 -0.01 13.77
C GLY A 935 10.03 -1.44 13.63
N LEU A 936 10.08 -1.96 12.40
CA LEU A 936 10.61 -3.30 12.04
C LEU A 936 11.97 -3.67 12.69
N PHE A 937 12.74 -2.69 13.15
CA PHE A 937 14.07 -2.85 13.74
C PHE A 937 14.14 -2.36 15.19
N GLY A 938 13.01 -2.36 15.91
CA GLY A 938 12.92 -1.93 17.31
C GLY A 938 12.72 -0.40 17.49
N PRO A 939 12.65 0.07 18.77
CA PRO A 939 12.45 1.48 19.08
C PRO A 939 13.66 2.30 18.65
N ARG A 940 13.46 3.35 17.85
CA ARG A 940 14.57 4.14 17.28
C ARG A 940 14.45 5.66 17.41
N ASP A 941 13.26 6.21 17.60
CA ASP A 941 13.07 7.65 17.67
C ASP A 941 12.83 8.08 19.13
N PHE A 942 13.68 8.97 19.63
CA PHE A 942 13.54 9.56 20.95
C PHE A 942 12.66 10.81 20.91
N ASP A 943 12.77 11.60 19.85
CA ASP A 943 12.09 12.90 19.70
C ASP A 943 12.09 13.70 21.02
N LYS A 944 10.91 14.18 21.48
CA LYS A 944 10.73 14.82 22.77
C LYS A 944 10.22 13.86 23.88
N ALA A 945 10.14 12.56 23.60
CA ALA A 945 9.71 11.56 24.59
C ALA A 945 10.57 11.55 25.85
N VAL A 946 11.83 11.99 25.76
CA VAL A 946 12.74 12.15 26.89
C VAL A 946 12.20 13.10 27.98
N PHE A 947 11.36 14.07 27.60
CA PHE A 947 10.78 15.06 28.49
C PHE A 947 9.39 14.65 29.02
N SER A 948 8.83 13.54 28.58
CA SER A 948 7.64 12.94 29.20
C SER A 948 7.97 12.37 30.60
N VAL A 949 9.25 12.16 30.89
CA VAL A 949 9.75 11.85 32.22
C VAL A 949 9.93 13.15 32.98
N PRO A 950 9.27 13.38 34.13
CA PRO A 950 9.29 14.65 34.87
C PRO A 950 10.58 14.78 35.66
N PHE A 951 11.59 15.41 35.09
CA PHE A 951 12.75 15.87 35.85
C PHE A 951 12.75 17.42 35.90
N PRO A 952 13.12 17.99 37.06
CA PRO A 952 12.98 19.44 37.30
C PRO A 952 14.02 20.27 36.57
N GLU A 953 13.79 21.61 36.53
CA GLU A 953 14.84 22.54 36.12
C GLU A 953 15.99 22.56 37.13
N PHE A 954 17.19 22.73 36.59
CA PHE A 954 18.40 22.84 37.42
C PHE A 954 18.30 23.99 38.43
N SER A 955 18.59 23.68 39.69
CA SER A 955 18.75 24.70 40.76
C SER A 955 20.05 24.45 41.51
N HIS A 956 20.77 25.57 41.79
CA HIS A 956 21.95 25.53 42.65
C HIS A 956 21.59 25.25 44.13
N ASP A 957 20.36 25.40 44.53
CA ASP A 957 19.93 25.23 45.93
C ASP A 957 19.59 23.77 46.26
N ILE A 958 19.67 22.85 45.28
CA ILE A 958 19.34 21.45 45.43
C ILE A 958 20.60 20.61 45.31
N ASP A 959 21.01 19.94 46.38
CA ASP A 959 22.25 19.15 46.47
C ASP A 959 22.33 18.07 45.38
N LEU A 960 21.23 17.35 45.09
CA LEU A 960 21.18 16.33 44.07
C LEU A 960 21.43 16.92 42.66
N HIS A 961 20.97 18.14 42.40
CA HIS A 961 21.23 18.79 41.12
C HIS A 961 22.72 19.22 40.99
N GLN A 962 23.33 19.68 42.06
CA GLN A 962 24.76 19.96 42.09
C GLN A 962 25.60 18.69 41.94
N GLU A 963 25.22 17.61 42.61
CA GLU A 963 25.85 16.29 42.47
C GLU A 963 25.81 15.83 41.01
N LEU A 964 24.63 15.83 40.36
CA LEU A 964 24.49 15.47 38.97
C LEU A 964 25.31 16.33 38.04
N ALA A 965 25.37 17.63 38.28
CA ALA A 965 26.20 18.54 37.49
C ALA A 965 27.71 18.24 37.66
N ALA A 966 28.16 17.94 38.89
CA ALA A 966 29.53 17.52 39.17
C ALA A 966 29.89 16.20 38.53
N LEU A 967 29.00 15.21 38.59
CA LEU A 967 29.14 13.90 37.92
C LEU A 967 29.17 14.06 36.40
N GLY A 968 28.35 14.97 35.83
CA GLY A 968 28.36 15.30 34.41
C GLY A 968 29.69 15.87 33.95
N GLN A 969 30.29 16.79 34.75
CA GLN A 969 31.63 17.34 34.48
C GLN A 969 32.73 16.28 34.57
N GLN A 970 32.65 15.37 35.55
CA GLN A 970 33.58 14.23 35.64
C GLN A 970 33.44 13.30 34.42
N ALA A 971 32.20 13.05 33.98
CA ALA A 971 31.93 12.24 32.80
C ALA A 971 32.47 12.88 31.50
N GLN A 972 32.39 14.22 31.37
CA GLN A 972 33.00 14.95 30.26
C GLN A 972 34.52 14.71 30.24
N HIS A 973 35.18 14.85 31.42
CA HIS A 973 36.62 14.65 31.54
C HIS A 973 37.02 13.21 31.18
N VAL A 974 36.31 12.22 31.66
CA VAL A 974 36.55 10.81 31.27
C VAL A 974 36.36 10.63 29.78
N ALA A 975 35.27 11.14 29.21
CA ALA A 975 34.93 10.96 27.80
C ALA A 975 35.96 11.58 26.85
N GLU A 976 36.55 12.75 27.24
CA GLU A 976 37.58 13.42 26.47
C GLU A 976 38.88 12.59 26.37
N HIS A 977 39.22 11.80 27.39
CA HIS A 977 40.44 11.00 27.44
C HIS A 977 40.28 9.58 26.87
N VAL A 978 39.09 9.17 26.49
CA VAL A 978 38.88 7.87 25.84
C VAL A 978 39.45 7.88 24.42
N ASP A 979 40.32 6.92 24.12
CA ASP A 979 40.79 6.74 22.74
C ASP A 979 39.71 6.08 21.89
N ILE A 980 39.16 6.86 20.96
CA ILE A 980 38.10 6.42 20.03
C ILE A 980 38.65 6.20 18.60
N THR A 981 39.96 6.31 18.37
CA THR A 981 40.59 6.23 17.02
C THR A 981 40.42 4.85 16.40
N ALA A 982 40.35 3.79 17.21
CA ALA A 982 40.13 2.40 16.79
C ALA A 982 38.64 2.08 16.51
N ALA A 983 37.71 2.98 16.79
CA ALA A 983 36.29 2.75 16.59
C ALA A 983 35.92 2.91 15.11
N ALA A 984 35.56 1.82 14.44
CA ALA A 984 35.17 1.82 13.03
C ALA A 984 33.83 2.59 12.78
N THR A 985 33.02 2.76 13.81
CA THR A 985 31.72 3.45 13.73
C THR A 985 31.47 4.32 14.95
N PHE A 986 30.60 5.34 14.81
CA PHE A 986 30.21 6.18 15.95
C PHE A 986 29.47 5.38 17.05
N GLN A 987 28.80 4.27 16.72
CA GLN A 987 28.19 3.37 17.71
C GLN A 987 29.26 2.66 18.54
N ALA A 988 30.34 2.20 17.90
CA ALA A 988 31.48 1.61 18.62
C ALA A 988 32.14 2.66 19.55
N ALA A 989 32.33 3.91 19.08
CA ALA A 989 32.84 5.00 19.89
C ALA A 989 31.96 5.31 21.13
N ARG A 990 30.62 5.33 20.94
CA ARG A 990 29.65 5.51 22.04
C ARG A 990 29.76 4.39 23.07
N LYS A 991 29.96 3.15 22.62
CA LYS A 991 30.11 1.99 23.50
C LYS A 991 31.41 2.10 24.31
N LEU A 992 32.53 2.48 23.69
CA LEU A 992 33.82 2.65 24.37
C LEU A 992 33.72 3.68 25.49
N ILE A 993 33.12 4.86 25.23
CA ILE A 993 32.93 5.90 26.24
C ILE A 993 32.08 5.38 27.41
N ARG A 994 30.95 4.70 27.13
CA ARG A 994 30.08 4.16 28.19
C ARG A 994 30.80 3.11 29.04
N THR A 995 31.59 2.24 28.42
CA THR A 995 32.41 1.26 29.12
C THR A 995 33.41 1.96 30.05
N ALA A 996 34.15 2.94 29.56
CA ALA A 996 35.09 3.70 30.37
C ALA A 996 34.42 4.44 31.56
N LEU A 997 33.26 5.04 31.34
CA LEU A 997 32.46 5.68 32.41
C LEU A 997 32.04 4.65 33.49
N THR A 998 31.73 3.42 33.09
CA THR A 998 31.37 2.35 34.00
C THR A 998 32.59 1.87 34.81
N GLU A 999 33.74 1.67 34.16
CA GLU A 999 34.98 1.22 34.77
C GLU A 999 35.52 2.20 35.82
N VAL A 1000 35.39 3.51 35.57
CA VAL A 1000 35.81 4.58 36.51
C VAL A 1000 34.77 4.78 37.63
N GLY A 1001 33.58 4.20 37.54
CA GLY A 1001 32.50 4.33 38.53
C GLY A 1001 31.61 5.56 38.38
N VAL A 1002 31.90 6.48 37.45
CA VAL A 1002 31.11 7.70 37.24
C VAL A 1002 29.76 7.35 36.60
N GLY A 1003 29.72 6.38 35.69
CA GLY A 1003 28.46 5.91 35.10
C GLY A 1003 27.46 5.41 36.16
N PRO A 1004 27.80 4.43 36.99
CA PRO A 1004 26.95 3.97 38.09
C PRO A 1004 26.52 5.07 39.06
N ALA A 1005 27.38 6.05 39.36
CA ALA A 1005 27.02 7.17 40.22
C ALA A 1005 25.94 8.04 39.56
N ILE A 1006 26.05 8.32 38.25
CA ILE A 1006 25.02 9.06 37.49
C ILE A 1006 23.70 8.27 37.53
N GLU A 1007 23.72 6.95 37.30
CA GLU A 1007 22.50 6.13 37.34
C GLU A 1007 21.80 6.20 38.70
N ASN A 1008 22.56 6.11 39.80
CA ASN A 1008 22.02 6.21 41.16
C ASN A 1008 21.39 7.59 41.43
N ALA A 1009 22.05 8.66 41.02
CA ALA A 1009 21.55 10.00 41.22
C ALA A 1009 20.30 10.28 40.34
N VAL A 1010 20.31 9.84 39.08
CA VAL A 1010 19.14 9.96 38.19
C VAL A 1010 17.96 9.12 38.70
N ALA A 1011 18.21 7.93 39.26
CA ALA A 1011 17.15 7.12 39.85
C ALA A 1011 16.47 7.79 41.06
N GLN A 1012 17.21 8.61 41.82
CA GLN A 1012 16.64 9.42 42.91
C GLN A 1012 15.83 10.61 42.37
N LEU A 1013 16.29 11.20 41.25
CA LEU A 1013 15.63 12.36 40.65
C LEU A 1013 14.33 11.98 39.95
N VAL A 1014 14.29 10.77 39.36
CA VAL A 1014 13.19 10.25 38.56
C VAL A 1014 12.61 9.02 39.24
N PRO A 1015 11.49 9.13 39.98
CA PRO A 1015 10.91 8.02 40.75
C PRO A 1015 10.60 6.77 39.92
N LEU A 1016 10.66 5.61 40.56
CA LEU A 1016 10.40 4.29 39.93
C LEU A 1016 8.94 4.11 39.52
N GLU A 1017 8.02 4.74 40.20
CA GLU A 1017 6.60 4.60 40.00
C GLU A 1017 6.08 5.69 39.06
N LEU A 1018 6.05 5.38 37.75
CA LEU A 1018 5.19 6.04 36.77
C LEU A 1018 3.74 5.50 36.85
N VAL A 1019 3.40 4.82 37.94
CA VAL A 1019 2.06 4.27 38.20
C VAL A 1019 1.24 5.36 38.89
N ALA A 1020 0.05 5.60 38.34
CA ALA A 1020 -0.93 6.50 38.91
C ALA A 1020 -1.16 6.18 40.39
N ALA A 1021 -1.10 7.20 41.23
CA ALA A 1021 -1.77 7.14 42.52
C ALA A 1021 -3.28 6.95 42.31
N PRO A 1022 -3.98 6.19 43.18
CA PRO A 1022 -5.34 5.74 42.99
C PRO A 1022 -6.38 6.83 42.76
#